data_a06ea5d7af5c07859285a60ea96fdba9
#
_entry.id   a06ea5d7af5c07859285a60ea96fdba9
#
_cell.length_a   1.000
_cell.length_b   1.000
_cell.length_c   1.000
_cell.angle_alpha   90.00
_cell.angle_beta   90.00
_cell.angle_gamma   90.00
#
_symmetry.space_group_name_H-M   'P 1'
#
loop_
_entity.id
_entity.type
_entity.pdbx_description
1 polymer ?
#
loop_
_entity_poly.entity_id
_entity_poly.type
_entity_poly.pdbx_seq_one_letter_code
_entity_poly.pdbx_strand_id
1 'polypeptide(L)'
;MSTICLTASRQRTFWCSTAAASAALGLAMLAPASSAYAQAPSLGTADSFAVLGASTVTNTGPTVISGTAARPGNVGVSPGSAIVGFPPGILTGPGATFHVSDALAIQAQIDLTTAYNTLTTRPTTANLTGQNLGGLVLVPGVYSFNSSAQLTGALTLNGLGNPNSVFIFNIASTLTTASASVVSLINGAQGGHVFWRVGSSATLGTTSSFTGDILANTSITLNTGATITCGAALARTGAVTLDTNTIALCNLIAAASGGGGGGVILGPTGVPLFASLLSTSANGSQRAVANAIDGFVANGGTLPLPFVTLLTLSPADLGNALTQIQGETGTGVAQAGVQAMNSFLSLVTNPFLENRAFVPASPPPQPGMYYKSLVYHAPVDPRRWSIWGAGYGGQSNLNGSALAGSHDLSARAYGFATGLDYRVTPYSVVGFALGGGGTNYSISNGLGGGHSDMFQAAVYSLTRVDAAYVSAAIAYGWHNETTGRTVTVAGFDQLTAGFDANNIAGRVEGGYRFAVPGIFDLPGFGLTPYGAFQMQAFYTPSYSETATAGSSLFALSYDAHTTNVIRTELGAWIDRPFRIYDDAVLSLRGRAAWAHDDWSDLTYTPSFLSLVGTSWSETGAPPPRDLLLASAVAEVGFSNGISVAGKFDTELSQHSQTYIGSARLRYNW
;
A
#
# COMPACT_ATOMS: atom_id res chain seq x y z
N MET A 1 -35.83 -44.90 -41.30
CA MET A 1 -36.07 -46.36 -41.30
C MET A 1 -35.41 -46.88 -40.05
N SER A 2 -36.04 -47.30 -39.22
CA SER A 2 -36.95 -48.20 -38.52
C SER A 2 -36.50 -48.28 -37.09
N THR A 3 -37.21 -47.73 -36.24
CA THR A 3 -37.99 -48.18 -35.09
C THR A 3 -37.86 -49.67 -34.78
N ILE A 4 -37.55 -50.01 -33.51
CA ILE A 4 -38.29 -51.02 -32.74
C ILE A 4 -38.09 -50.73 -31.26
N CYS A 5 -39.21 -50.52 -30.58
CA CYS A 5 -39.43 -50.54 -29.15
C CYS A 5 -39.63 -51.96 -28.65
N LEU A 6 -39.28 -52.36 -27.45
CA LEU A 6 -40.02 -53.28 -26.59
C LEU A 6 -39.56 -53.22 -25.14
N THR A 7 -40.38 -52.73 -24.36
CA THR A 7 -40.93 -52.90 -22.98
C THR A 7 -40.41 -54.07 -22.13
N ALA A 8 -40.10 -53.82 -20.85
CA ALA A 8 -40.85 -54.10 -19.62
C ALA A 8 -39.98 -54.40 -18.39
N SER A 9 -40.23 -53.65 -17.36
CA SER A 9 -40.50 -53.93 -15.96
C SER A 9 -39.38 -54.35 -15.00
N ARG A 10 -39.14 -53.55 -14.00
CA ARG A 10 -39.35 -53.63 -12.55
C ARG A 10 -38.40 -52.75 -11.74
N GLN A 11 -39.01 -51.94 -10.96
CA GLN A 11 -38.55 -51.08 -9.87
C GLN A 11 -37.32 -51.59 -9.09
N ARG A 12 -36.35 -50.70 -8.89
CA ARG A 12 -35.65 -50.43 -7.62
C ARG A 12 -35.11 -49.00 -7.61
N THR A 13 -35.62 -48.21 -6.71
CA THR A 13 -35.20 -46.87 -6.36
C THR A 13 -33.75 -46.87 -5.91
N PHE A 14 -32.89 -46.17 -6.64
CA PHE A 14 -31.61 -45.67 -6.15
C PHE A 14 -31.55 -44.17 -6.41
N TRP A 15 -31.28 -43.42 -5.36
CA TRP A 15 -31.04 -42.01 -5.41
C TRP A 15 -29.75 -41.75 -6.18
N CYS A 16 -29.85 -41.10 -7.32
CA CYS A 16 -28.72 -40.56 -8.03
C CYS A 16 -28.73 -39.04 -7.83
N SER A 17 -27.74 -38.55 -7.11
CA SER A 17 -27.45 -37.15 -7.00
C SER A 17 -27.01 -36.63 -8.38
N THR A 18 -27.81 -35.78 -8.97
CA THR A 18 -27.45 -35.05 -10.19
C THR A 18 -26.46 -33.94 -9.84
N ALA A 19 -25.18 -34.18 -10.10
CA ALA A 19 -24.22 -33.11 -10.26
C ALA A 19 -24.50 -32.38 -11.56
N ALA A 20 -25.09 -31.20 -11.50
CA ALA A 20 -25.22 -30.31 -12.62
C ALA A 20 -23.84 -29.77 -13.00
N ALA A 21 -23.22 -30.34 -14.03
CA ALA A 21 -22.07 -29.77 -14.68
C ALA A 21 -22.54 -28.55 -15.49
N SER A 22 -22.39 -27.36 -14.95
CA SER A 22 -22.54 -26.11 -15.70
C SER A 22 -21.37 -25.97 -16.66
N ALA A 23 -21.57 -26.27 -17.91
CA ALA A 23 -20.68 -25.90 -19.01
C ALA A 23 -20.74 -24.37 -19.16
N ALA A 24 -19.84 -23.65 -18.47
CA ALA A 24 -19.56 -22.26 -18.76
C ALA A 24 -18.83 -22.19 -20.10
N LEU A 25 -19.53 -21.81 -21.15
CA LEU A 25 -18.97 -21.42 -22.43
C LEU A 25 -18.18 -20.13 -22.18
N GLY A 26 -16.87 -20.26 -22.03
CA GLY A 26 -15.95 -19.12 -21.92
C GLY A 26 -15.95 -18.35 -23.24
N LEU A 27 -16.73 -17.28 -23.30
CA LEU A 27 -16.53 -16.22 -24.28
C LEU A 27 -15.23 -15.51 -23.86
N ALA A 28 -14.10 -15.94 -24.41
CA ALA A 28 -12.86 -15.18 -24.34
C ALA A 28 -13.12 -13.85 -25.05
N MET A 29 -13.49 -12.82 -24.29
CA MET A 29 -13.33 -11.46 -24.73
C MET A 29 -11.83 -11.30 -24.99
N LEU A 30 -11.44 -11.16 -26.26
CA LEU A 30 -10.19 -10.53 -26.63
C LEU A 30 -10.28 -9.10 -26.09
N ALA A 31 -9.81 -8.89 -24.85
CA ALA A 31 -9.42 -7.57 -24.44
C ALA A 31 -8.36 -7.12 -25.46
N PRO A 32 -8.50 -5.93 -26.07
CA PRO A 32 -7.41 -5.40 -26.87
C PRO A 32 -6.18 -5.39 -25.93
N ALA A 33 -5.10 -6.05 -26.34
CA ALA A 33 -3.83 -5.95 -25.65
C ALA A 33 -3.56 -4.45 -25.56
N SER A 34 -3.65 -3.89 -24.36
CA SER A 34 -3.19 -2.54 -24.09
C SER A 34 -1.74 -2.55 -24.51
N SER A 35 -1.42 -1.85 -25.58
CA SER A 35 -0.05 -1.62 -25.99
C SER A 35 0.63 -1.03 -24.77
N ALA A 36 1.55 -1.76 -24.17
CA ALA A 36 2.36 -1.24 -23.08
C ALA A 36 3.22 -0.12 -23.69
N TYR A 37 2.72 1.11 -23.60
CA TYR A 37 3.48 2.27 -24.04
C TYR A 37 4.76 2.34 -23.21
N ALA A 38 5.90 2.56 -23.91
CA ALA A 38 7.16 2.82 -23.24
C ALA A 38 6.96 4.00 -22.29
N GLN A 39 7.32 3.83 -21.02
CA GLN A 39 7.23 4.91 -20.03
C GLN A 39 8.59 5.59 -19.90
N ALA A 40 8.61 6.92 -19.96
CA ALA A 40 9.81 7.71 -19.76
C ALA A 40 10.44 7.46 -18.38
N PRO A 41 11.77 7.41 -18.24
CA PRO A 41 12.43 7.40 -16.96
C PRO A 41 12.37 8.81 -16.34
N SER A 42 12.38 8.90 -15.01
CA SER A 42 12.69 10.16 -14.34
C SER A 42 14.21 10.37 -14.38
N LEU A 43 14.66 11.52 -14.85
CA LEU A 43 16.07 11.93 -14.79
C LEU A 43 16.42 12.62 -13.46
N GLY A 44 15.43 12.96 -12.61
CA GLY A 44 15.64 13.63 -11.35
C GLY A 44 16.44 14.93 -11.51
N THR A 45 17.44 15.13 -10.66
CA THR A 45 18.32 16.30 -10.71
C THR A 45 19.13 16.38 -12.02
N ALA A 46 19.44 15.22 -12.65
CA ALA A 46 20.15 15.21 -13.93
C ALA A 46 19.39 15.88 -15.08
N ASP A 47 18.06 16.06 -14.95
CA ASP A 47 17.20 16.74 -15.92
C ASP A 47 17.56 18.23 -16.11
N SER A 48 18.19 18.85 -15.12
CA SER A 48 18.65 20.25 -15.20
C SER A 48 19.98 20.43 -15.98
N PHE A 49 20.65 19.30 -16.31
CA PHE A 49 21.95 19.31 -16.97
C PHE A 49 21.82 19.03 -18.48
N ALA A 50 22.38 19.88 -19.29
CA ALA A 50 22.59 19.62 -20.72
C ALA A 50 23.83 18.74 -20.95
N VAL A 51 24.82 18.88 -20.08
CA VAL A 51 26.07 18.12 -20.13
C VAL A 51 26.45 17.69 -18.71
N LEU A 52 26.60 16.38 -18.49
CA LEU A 52 27.05 15.84 -17.21
C LEU A 52 28.12 14.76 -17.46
N GLY A 53 29.32 15.00 -16.97
CA GLY A 53 30.44 14.05 -17.02
C GLY A 53 30.72 13.46 -15.65
N ALA A 54 31.29 12.25 -15.60
CA ALA A 54 31.78 11.70 -14.34
C ALA A 54 33.27 12.00 -14.10
N SER A 55 34.09 11.91 -15.13
CA SER A 55 35.53 12.16 -14.99
C SER A 55 35.93 13.60 -15.37
N THR A 56 35.53 14.07 -16.55
CA THR A 56 35.81 15.43 -17.07
C THR A 56 34.71 15.87 -18.02
N VAL A 57 34.57 17.20 -18.20
CA VAL A 57 33.90 17.81 -19.34
C VAL A 57 34.94 18.65 -20.07
N THR A 58 35.22 18.32 -21.32
CA THR A 58 36.22 19.03 -22.14
C THR A 58 35.55 19.58 -23.38
N ASN A 59 35.75 20.86 -23.65
CA ASN A 59 35.25 21.53 -24.84
C ASN A 59 36.39 22.12 -25.66
N THR A 60 36.31 21.98 -26.98
CA THR A 60 37.15 22.66 -27.95
C THR A 60 36.25 23.50 -28.88
N GLY A 61 36.60 24.74 -29.09
CA GLY A 61 35.82 25.63 -29.96
C GLY A 61 34.55 26.23 -29.33
N PRO A 62 33.80 27.03 -30.09
CA PRO A 62 32.69 27.85 -29.62
C PRO A 62 31.39 27.03 -29.47
N THR A 63 31.38 26.09 -28.54
CA THR A 63 30.17 25.32 -28.15
C THR A 63 29.15 26.22 -27.47
N VAL A 64 27.87 26.09 -27.86
CA VAL A 64 26.74 26.81 -27.25
C VAL A 64 25.83 25.80 -26.54
N ILE A 65 25.63 26.01 -25.25
CA ILE A 65 24.72 25.19 -24.42
C ILE A 65 23.56 26.08 -23.98
N SER A 66 22.35 25.68 -24.35
CA SER A 66 21.13 26.40 -24.02
C SER A 66 20.14 25.55 -23.23
N GLY A 67 19.30 26.23 -22.49
CA GLY A 67 18.24 25.61 -21.70
C GLY A 67 17.03 26.53 -21.59
N THR A 68 16.14 26.18 -20.69
CA THR A 68 14.91 26.90 -20.41
C THR A 68 14.87 27.30 -18.92
N ALA A 69 13.88 28.08 -18.50
CA ALA A 69 13.75 28.43 -17.09
C ALA A 69 13.52 27.19 -16.20
N ALA A 70 12.86 26.16 -16.73
CA ALA A 70 12.61 24.88 -15.99
C ALA A 70 13.81 23.90 -16.07
N ARG A 71 14.58 23.95 -17.19
CA ARG A 71 15.75 23.11 -17.45
C ARG A 71 16.90 24.00 -17.85
N PRO A 72 17.65 24.61 -16.93
CA PRO A 72 18.59 25.70 -17.21
C PRO A 72 19.71 25.34 -18.18
N GLY A 73 20.05 24.08 -18.34
CA GLY A 73 21.13 23.64 -19.19
C GLY A 73 22.50 23.73 -18.51
N ASN A 74 22.55 23.30 -17.28
CA ASN A 74 23.78 23.22 -16.49
C ASN A 74 24.82 22.34 -17.14
N VAL A 75 26.10 22.62 -16.83
CA VAL A 75 27.22 21.74 -17.15
C VAL A 75 27.84 21.27 -15.84
N GLY A 76 27.92 19.95 -15.69
CA GLY A 76 28.37 19.35 -14.42
C GLY A 76 29.42 18.26 -14.60
N VAL A 77 30.20 18.06 -13.55
CA VAL A 77 31.14 16.95 -13.42
C VAL A 77 31.15 16.44 -11.96
N SER A 78 31.02 15.12 -11.76
CA SER A 78 31.17 14.47 -10.46
C SER A 78 31.37 12.95 -10.66
N PRO A 79 32.33 12.26 -9.96
CA PRO A 79 33.26 12.76 -8.93
C PRO A 79 34.49 13.51 -9.48
N GLY A 80 34.64 13.60 -10.79
CA GLY A 80 35.72 14.38 -11.43
C GLY A 80 35.61 15.88 -11.09
N SER A 81 36.69 16.63 -11.34
CA SER A 81 36.79 18.02 -10.94
C SER A 81 37.16 18.98 -12.08
N ALA A 82 37.18 18.51 -13.34
CA ALA A 82 37.62 19.31 -14.44
C ALA A 82 36.51 19.59 -15.46
N ILE A 83 36.15 20.86 -15.60
CA ILE A 83 35.37 21.44 -16.73
C ILE A 83 36.27 22.41 -17.41
N VAL A 84 36.68 22.15 -18.68
CA VAL A 84 37.64 22.97 -19.43
C VAL A 84 37.07 23.36 -20.79
N GLY A 85 37.57 24.48 -21.33
CA GLY A 85 37.16 25.01 -22.64
C GLY A 85 35.90 25.88 -22.58
N PHE A 86 35.60 26.46 -21.45
CA PHE A 86 34.54 27.47 -21.24
C PHE A 86 35.14 28.74 -20.60
N PRO A 87 35.55 29.76 -21.38
CA PRO A 87 35.42 29.92 -22.83
C PRO A 87 36.42 29.05 -23.66
N PRO A 88 36.19 28.86 -25.01
CA PRO A 88 35.21 29.59 -25.85
C PRO A 88 33.78 29.02 -25.79
N GLY A 89 33.54 27.91 -25.16
CA GLY A 89 32.17 27.43 -24.89
C GLY A 89 31.40 28.41 -24.01
N ILE A 90 30.08 28.52 -24.22
CA ILE A 90 29.19 29.41 -23.45
C ILE A 90 27.89 28.70 -23.04
N LEU A 91 27.34 29.12 -21.88
CA LEU A 91 26.01 28.76 -21.42
C LEU A 91 25.08 29.95 -21.67
N THR A 92 23.95 29.71 -22.33
CA THR A 92 22.96 30.73 -22.64
C THR A 92 21.59 30.48 -22.03
N GLY A 93 21.41 29.35 -21.33
CA GLY A 93 20.17 29.03 -20.62
C GLY A 93 19.93 29.94 -19.40
N PRO A 94 18.67 30.33 -19.11
CA PRO A 94 18.34 31.14 -17.96
C PRO A 94 18.76 30.44 -16.66
N GLY A 95 19.69 31.02 -15.89
CA GLY A 95 20.21 30.46 -14.64
C GLY A 95 21.15 29.27 -14.79
N ALA A 96 21.62 28.96 -16.02
CA ALA A 96 22.60 27.92 -16.28
C ALA A 96 23.93 28.20 -15.57
N THR A 97 24.48 27.20 -14.88
CA THR A 97 25.72 27.30 -14.12
C THR A 97 26.60 26.06 -14.27
N PHE A 98 27.88 26.22 -13.86
CA PHE A 98 28.83 25.12 -13.81
C PHE A 98 28.80 24.49 -12.43
N HIS A 99 28.74 23.16 -12.37
CA HIS A 99 28.71 22.37 -11.13
C HIS A 99 29.88 21.38 -11.10
N VAL A 100 30.82 21.60 -10.19
CA VAL A 100 32.06 20.81 -10.09
C VAL A 100 32.08 20.09 -8.76
N SER A 101 31.74 18.81 -8.75
CA SER A 101 31.71 17.96 -7.56
C SER A 101 30.94 18.56 -6.37
N ASP A 102 29.99 19.44 -6.66
CA ASP A 102 29.08 20.01 -5.67
C ASP A 102 27.87 19.10 -5.44
N ALA A 103 27.03 19.45 -4.48
CA ALA A 103 25.89 18.64 -4.09
C ALA A 103 24.92 18.38 -5.25
N LEU A 104 24.75 19.37 -6.17
CA LEU A 104 23.85 19.23 -7.33
C LEU A 104 24.42 18.25 -8.36
N ALA A 105 25.71 18.34 -8.69
CA ALA A 105 26.37 17.42 -9.62
C ALA A 105 26.45 15.98 -9.05
N ILE A 106 26.69 15.84 -7.74
CA ILE A 106 26.70 14.54 -7.05
C ILE A 106 25.32 13.88 -7.15
N GLN A 107 24.27 14.63 -6.80
CA GLN A 107 22.90 14.10 -6.87
C GLN A 107 22.50 13.77 -8.31
N ALA A 108 22.86 14.60 -9.26
CA ALA A 108 22.59 14.36 -10.69
C ALA A 108 23.22 13.04 -11.19
N GLN A 109 24.41 12.67 -10.73
CA GLN A 109 25.04 11.39 -11.08
C GLN A 109 24.32 10.19 -10.45
N ILE A 110 23.79 10.33 -9.24
CA ILE A 110 22.97 9.31 -8.59
C ILE A 110 21.67 9.09 -9.36
N ASP A 111 21.00 10.20 -9.72
CA ASP A 111 19.73 10.17 -10.43
C ASP A 111 19.91 9.62 -11.85
N LEU A 112 20.97 10.03 -12.56
CA LEU A 112 21.36 9.48 -13.86
C LEU A 112 21.57 7.95 -13.76
N THR A 113 22.20 7.48 -12.69
CA THR A 113 22.41 6.05 -12.50
C THR A 113 21.09 5.32 -12.29
N THR A 114 20.17 5.90 -11.55
CA THR A 114 18.82 5.36 -11.34
C THR A 114 18.02 5.31 -12.63
N ALA A 115 18.01 6.40 -13.41
CA ALA A 115 17.35 6.47 -14.71
C ALA A 115 17.93 5.44 -15.70
N TYR A 116 19.24 5.33 -15.77
CA TYR A 116 19.95 4.36 -16.60
C TYR A 116 19.54 2.92 -16.28
N ASN A 117 19.48 2.56 -15.00
CA ASN A 117 19.10 1.22 -14.55
C ASN A 117 17.60 0.94 -14.82
N THR A 118 16.75 1.94 -14.64
CA THR A 118 15.31 1.83 -14.95
C THR A 118 15.08 1.52 -16.43
N LEU A 119 15.85 2.12 -17.34
CA LEU A 119 15.74 1.85 -18.78
C LEU A 119 16.12 0.41 -19.15
N THR A 120 17.05 -0.23 -18.42
CA THR A 120 17.43 -1.65 -18.67
C THR A 120 16.32 -2.64 -18.42
N THR A 121 15.40 -2.35 -17.52
CA THR A 121 14.32 -3.28 -17.11
C THR A 121 13.07 -3.16 -17.97
N ARG A 122 13.03 -2.20 -18.90
CA ARG A 122 11.87 -1.98 -19.76
C ARG A 122 11.69 -3.12 -20.78
N PRO A 123 10.47 -3.69 -20.90
CA PRO A 123 10.22 -4.76 -21.87
C PRO A 123 10.45 -4.28 -23.30
N THR A 124 11.20 -5.05 -24.08
CA THR A 124 11.54 -4.72 -25.45
C THR A 124 10.35 -4.85 -26.40
N THR A 125 10.06 -3.80 -27.17
CA THR A 125 9.07 -3.82 -28.24
C THR A 125 9.63 -4.49 -29.50
N ALA A 126 10.87 -4.15 -29.89
CA ALA A 126 11.56 -4.76 -31.02
C ALA A 126 13.08 -4.84 -30.79
N ASN A 127 13.70 -5.91 -31.27
CA ASN A 127 15.16 -6.07 -31.28
C ASN A 127 15.70 -5.69 -32.66
N LEU A 128 16.55 -4.64 -32.69
CA LEU A 128 17.16 -4.10 -33.88
C LEU A 128 18.66 -4.43 -33.99
N THR A 129 19.13 -5.47 -33.30
CA THR A 129 20.53 -5.88 -33.32
C THR A 129 21.02 -6.14 -34.75
N GLY A 130 22.11 -5.50 -35.15
CA GLY A 130 22.71 -5.59 -36.49
C GLY A 130 22.03 -4.73 -37.56
N GLN A 131 20.95 -4.01 -37.23
CA GLN A 131 20.32 -3.07 -38.17
C GLN A 131 20.91 -1.66 -38.02
N ASN A 132 21.09 -0.97 -39.15
CA ASN A 132 21.36 0.46 -39.15
C ASN A 132 20.05 1.23 -38.92
N LEU A 133 20.07 2.20 -38.01
CA LEU A 133 18.91 3.02 -37.70
C LEU A 133 18.52 3.98 -38.86
N GLY A 134 19.47 4.29 -39.74
CA GLY A 134 19.20 5.16 -40.88
C GLY A 134 18.21 4.55 -41.87
N GLY A 135 17.25 5.38 -42.32
CA GLY A 135 16.15 4.99 -43.19
C GLY A 135 14.95 4.39 -42.49
N LEU A 136 15.04 4.11 -41.15
CA LEU A 136 13.92 3.57 -40.40
C LEU A 136 12.91 4.65 -40.00
N VAL A 137 11.63 4.26 -39.97
CA VAL A 137 10.54 5.01 -39.36
C VAL A 137 10.03 4.19 -38.17
N LEU A 138 10.28 4.67 -36.96
CA LEU A 138 9.92 3.95 -35.74
C LEU A 138 8.73 4.61 -35.04
N VAL A 139 7.89 3.81 -34.44
CA VAL A 139 6.74 4.22 -33.62
C VAL A 139 7.10 4.16 -32.13
N PRO A 140 6.28 4.69 -31.19
CA PRO A 140 6.59 4.66 -29.76
C PRO A 140 6.86 3.23 -29.27
N GLY A 141 7.95 3.05 -28.50
CA GLY A 141 8.35 1.73 -28.04
C GLY A 141 9.77 1.67 -27.46
N VAL A 142 10.17 0.44 -27.07
CA VAL A 142 11.50 0.11 -26.55
C VAL A 142 12.25 -0.73 -27.59
N TYR A 143 13.33 -0.21 -28.08
CA TYR A 143 14.17 -0.82 -29.12
C TYR A 143 15.50 -1.30 -28.53
N SER A 144 15.77 -2.60 -28.61
CA SER A 144 16.96 -3.19 -28.02
C SER A 144 18.03 -3.53 -29.08
N PHE A 145 19.29 -3.41 -28.68
CA PHE A 145 20.47 -3.84 -29.42
C PHE A 145 21.34 -4.67 -28.48
N ASN A 146 21.56 -5.94 -28.79
CA ASN A 146 22.45 -6.82 -28.02
C ASN A 146 23.94 -6.53 -28.26
N SER A 147 24.23 -5.58 -29.16
CA SER A 147 25.56 -5.10 -29.51
C SER A 147 25.55 -3.58 -29.70
N SER A 148 26.44 -3.04 -30.51
CA SER A 148 26.46 -1.62 -30.87
C SER A 148 25.31 -1.26 -31.80
N ALA A 149 24.85 0.01 -31.73
CA ALA A 149 23.91 0.60 -32.65
C ALA A 149 24.62 1.63 -33.55
N GLN A 150 24.22 1.69 -34.81
CA GLN A 150 24.74 2.67 -35.79
C GLN A 150 23.61 3.46 -36.42
N LEU A 151 23.82 4.74 -36.61
CA LEU A 151 22.95 5.63 -37.37
C LEU A 151 23.71 6.23 -38.54
N THR A 152 23.35 5.88 -39.79
CA THR A 152 23.88 6.45 -40.99
C THR A 152 22.73 7.01 -41.84
N GLY A 153 22.65 8.31 -42.00
CA GLY A 153 21.51 9.00 -42.64
C GLY A 153 20.43 9.40 -41.64
N ALA A 154 19.16 9.35 -42.04
CA ALA A 154 18.05 9.85 -41.22
C ALA A 154 17.28 8.72 -40.54
N LEU A 155 17.07 8.86 -39.22
CA LEU A 155 16.10 8.09 -38.43
C LEU A 155 14.85 8.95 -38.22
N THR A 156 13.67 8.43 -38.50
CA THR A 156 12.40 9.13 -38.26
C THR A 156 11.65 8.51 -37.10
N LEU A 157 11.30 9.31 -36.09
CA LEU A 157 10.47 8.91 -34.95
C LEU A 157 9.06 9.48 -35.13
N ASN A 158 8.07 8.57 -35.29
CA ASN A 158 6.68 8.95 -35.58
C ASN A 158 5.85 8.81 -34.31
N GLY A 159 5.40 9.92 -33.73
CA GLY A 159 4.61 9.93 -32.48
C GLY A 159 3.16 9.50 -32.64
N LEU A 160 2.70 9.13 -33.85
CA LEU A 160 1.34 8.71 -34.13
C LEU A 160 0.26 9.69 -33.66
N GLY A 161 0.57 11.00 -33.67
CA GLY A 161 -0.31 12.06 -33.18
C GLY A 161 -0.35 12.21 -31.64
N ASN A 162 0.43 11.41 -30.90
CA ASN A 162 0.48 11.49 -29.45
C ASN A 162 1.75 12.22 -28.98
N PRO A 163 1.65 13.43 -28.39
CA PRO A 163 2.81 14.19 -27.92
C PRO A 163 3.53 13.55 -26.72
N ASN A 164 2.88 12.60 -26.03
CA ASN A 164 3.47 11.84 -24.92
C ASN A 164 4.11 10.51 -25.38
N SER A 165 4.33 10.34 -26.68
CA SER A 165 4.98 9.16 -27.26
C SER A 165 6.41 9.03 -26.78
N VAL A 166 6.77 7.89 -26.18
CA VAL A 166 8.10 7.60 -25.64
C VAL A 166 8.85 6.64 -26.54
N PHE A 167 10.12 6.98 -26.83
CA PHE A 167 11.05 6.15 -27.59
C PHE A 167 12.27 5.85 -26.73
N ILE A 168 12.55 4.58 -26.49
CA ILE A 168 13.68 4.12 -25.69
C ILE A 168 14.57 3.23 -26.55
N PHE A 169 15.86 3.55 -26.61
CA PHE A 169 16.88 2.76 -27.28
C PHE A 169 17.80 2.14 -26.23
N ASN A 170 17.67 0.82 -26.00
CA ASN A 170 18.52 0.05 -25.09
C ASN A 170 19.65 -0.61 -25.87
N ILE A 171 20.85 0.02 -25.86
CA ILE A 171 22.02 -0.40 -26.61
C ILE A 171 23.01 -1.06 -25.65
N ALA A 172 23.34 -2.33 -25.88
CA ALA A 172 24.21 -3.07 -24.98
C ALA A 172 25.70 -2.63 -25.02
N SER A 173 26.14 -2.02 -26.11
CA SER A 173 27.54 -1.56 -26.31
C SER A 173 27.58 -0.07 -26.70
N THR A 174 28.09 0.28 -27.86
CA THR A 174 28.30 1.66 -28.31
C THR A 174 27.16 2.17 -29.18
N LEU A 175 26.93 3.49 -29.15
CA LEU A 175 26.16 4.23 -30.14
C LEU A 175 27.13 5.05 -31.00
N THR A 176 27.05 4.89 -32.31
CA THR A 176 27.87 5.71 -33.25
C THR A 176 26.97 6.28 -34.35
N THR A 177 27.00 7.60 -34.54
CA THR A 177 26.37 8.20 -35.71
C THR A 177 27.41 8.57 -36.75
N ALA A 178 27.11 8.37 -38.02
CA ALA A 178 27.94 8.87 -39.12
C ALA A 178 27.81 10.39 -39.21
N SER A 179 28.73 11.03 -39.96
CA SER A 179 28.65 12.46 -40.23
C SER A 179 27.32 12.82 -40.93
N ALA A 180 26.76 13.98 -40.61
CA ALA A 180 25.49 14.49 -41.11
C ALA A 180 24.28 13.58 -40.93
N SER A 181 24.33 12.63 -39.97
CA SER A 181 23.17 11.81 -39.59
C SER A 181 22.13 12.67 -38.85
N VAL A 182 20.85 12.30 -39.00
CA VAL A 182 19.73 13.08 -38.45
C VAL A 182 18.77 12.18 -37.69
N VAL A 183 18.29 12.63 -36.52
CA VAL A 183 17.12 12.08 -35.85
C VAL A 183 15.96 13.06 -36.00
N SER A 184 14.96 12.70 -36.81
CA SER A 184 13.79 13.53 -37.13
C SER A 184 12.57 13.09 -36.35
N LEU A 185 11.78 14.06 -35.90
CA LEU A 185 10.52 13.83 -35.18
C LEU A 185 9.34 14.25 -36.06
N ILE A 186 8.30 13.38 -36.14
CA ILE A 186 7.09 13.67 -36.89
C ILE A 186 5.84 13.27 -36.09
N ASN A 187 4.68 13.77 -36.50
CA ASN A 187 3.37 13.40 -35.96
C ASN A 187 3.31 13.46 -34.42
N GLY A 188 3.74 14.56 -33.81
CA GLY A 188 3.64 14.82 -32.39
C GLY A 188 4.75 14.20 -31.52
N ALA A 189 5.73 13.47 -32.08
CA ALA A 189 6.88 13.03 -31.32
C ALA A 189 7.64 14.21 -30.72
N GLN A 190 8.04 14.09 -29.43
CA GLN A 190 8.76 15.13 -28.68
C GLN A 190 10.16 14.64 -28.30
N GLY A 191 11.18 15.50 -28.45
CA GLY A 191 12.57 15.13 -28.17
C GLY A 191 12.85 14.81 -26.70
N GLY A 192 12.16 15.47 -25.79
CA GLY A 192 12.25 15.15 -24.35
C GLY A 192 11.68 13.79 -23.96
N HIS A 193 11.06 13.07 -24.90
CA HIS A 193 10.56 11.69 -24.69
C HIS A 193 11.38 10.66 -25.47
N VAL A 194 12.60 11.01 -25.90
CA VAL A 194 13.53 10.13 -26.61
C VAL A 194 14.74 9.85 -25.73
N PHE A 195 14.96 8.60 -25.36
CA PHE A 195 16.02 8.19 -24.43
C PHE A 195 16.94 7.15 -25.06
N TRP A 196 18.25 7.43 -25.04
CA TRP A 196 19.30 6.58 -25.58
C TRP A 196 20.15 6.02 -24.43
N ARG A 197 19.77 4.85 -23.92
CA ARG A 197 20.59 4.14 -22.92
C ARG A 197 21.69 3.37 -23.63
N VAL A 198 22.96 3.76 -23.40
CA VAL A 198 24.14 3.24 -24.10
C VAL A 198 25.03 2.48 -23.10
N GLY A 199 25.26 1.18 -23.34
CA GLY A 199 25.99 0.27 -22.46
C GLY A 199 27.49 0.57 -22.33
N SER A 200 28.06 1.36 -23.25
CA SER A 200 29.45 1.84 -23.21
C SER A 200 29.47 3.34 -23.57
N SER A 201 30.09 3.71 -24.68
CA SER A 201 30.25 5.10 -25.10
C SER A 201 29.37 5.49 -26.29
N ALA A 202 28.98 6.75 -26.37
CA ALA A 202 28.29 7.32 -27.51
C ALA A 202 29.24 8.28 -28.29
N THR A 203 29.21 8.21 -29.61
CA THR A 203 29.94 9.12 -30.47
C THR A 203 29.00 9.70 -31.56
N LEU A 204 28.76 11.01 -31.52
CA LEU A 204 28.03 11.72 -32.56
C LEU A 204 28.99 12.20 -33.64
N GLY A 205 28.74 11.78 -34.88
CA GLY A 205 29.55 12.16 -36.05
C GLY A 205 29.48 13.65 -36.35
N THR A 206 30.47 14.14 -37.06
CA THR A 206 30.60 15.56 -37.47
C THR A 206 29.32 16.05 -38.11
N THR A 207 28.84 17.24 -37.70
CA THR A 207 27.64 17.90 -38.22
C THR A 207 26.33 17.07 -38.13
N SER A 208 26.29 16.02 -37.31
CA SER A 208 25.05 15.28 -37.07
C SER A 208 24.04 16.14 -36.30
N SER A 209 22.75 15.97 -36.60
CA SER A 209 21.64 16.57 -35.87
C SER A 209 20.92 15.52 -35.08
N PHE A 210 21.14 15.48 -33.78
CA PHE A 210 20.66 14.45 -32.87
C PHE A 210 19.53 14.95 -31.98
N THR A 211 18.67 14.06 -31.53
CA THR A 211 17.54 14.39 -30.65
C THR A 211 17.39 13.33 -29.58
N GLY A 212 17.14 13.76 -28.33
CA GLY A 212 16.91 12.91 -27.15
C GLY A 212 18.07 12.95 -26.18
N ASP A 213 17.78 12.41 -24.95
CA ASP A 213 18.73 12.33 -23.86
C ASP A 213 19.64 11.10 -24.01
N ILE A 214 20.96 11.31 -24.05
CA ILE A 214 21.96 10.23 -24.12
C ILE A 214 22.42 9.90 -22.71
N LEU A 215 22.10 8.72 -22.24
CA LEU A 215 22.56 8.17 -20.95
C LEU A 215 23.64 7.10 -21.24
N ALA A 216 24.90 7.51 -21.29
CA ALA A 216 26.01 6.60 -21.58
C ALA A 216 26.65 6.05 -20.29
N ASN A 217 26.93 4.74 -20.28
CA ASN A 217 27.64 4.15 -19.15
C ASN A 217 29.05 4.71 -18.99
N THR A 218 29.75 4.95 -20.11
CA THR A 218 31.14 5.42 -20.08
C THR A 218 31.20 6.86 -20.58
N SER A 219 31.59 7.13 -21.81
CA SER A 219 31.86 8.48 -22.30
C SER A 219 30.92 8.91 -23.44
N ILE A 220 30.81 10.20 -23.64
CA ILE A 220 30.08 10.79 -24.77
C ILE A 220 31.02 11.74 -25.51
N THR A 221 31.12 11.58 -26.83
CA THR A 221 31.88 12.45 -27.69
C THR A 221 30.98 13.07 -28.76
N LEU A 222 30.91 14.36 -28.81
CA LEU A 222 30.29 15.10 -29.90
C LEU A 222 31.41 15.66 -30.80
N ASN A 223 31.56 15.08 -32.01
CA ASN A 223 32.53 15.57 -32.98
C ASN A 223 32.13 16.97 -33.49
N THR A 224 33.06 17.63 -34.18
CA THR A 224 32.94 19.00 -34.64
C THR A 224 31.59 19.28 -35.28
N GLY A 225 30.87 20.27 -34.74
CA GLY A 225 29.60 20.73 -35.25
C GLY A 225 28.42 19.78 -35.07
N ALA A 226 28.55 18.68 -34.35
CA ALA A 226 27.42 17.84 -33.98
C ALA A 226 26.48 18.60 -33.04
N THR A 227 25.17 18.42 -33.22
CA THR A 227 24.16 19.13 -32.45
C THR A 227 23.23 18.16 -31.72
N ILE A 228 22.80 18.52 -30.52
CA ILE A 228 21.65 17.92 -29.83
C ILE A 228 20.57 19.00 -29.80
N THR A 229 19.56 18.86 -30.67
CA THR A 229 18.54 19.91 -30.85
C THR A 229 17.50 19.91 -29.72
N CYS A 230 17.36 18.79 -28.99
CA CYS A 230 16.42 18.63 -27.90
C CYS A 230 16.85 17.41 -27.08
N GLY A 231 17.64 17.62 -26.02
CA GLY A 231 18.17 16.56 -25.18
C GLY A 231 19.50 16.89 -24.51
N ALA A 232 20.07 15.91 -23.84
CA ALA A 232 21.27 16.05 -23.01
C ALA A 232 22.33 14.98 -23.30
N ALA A 233 23.58 15.27 -22.92
CA ALA A 233 24.72 14.37 -22.96
C ALA A 233 25.14 14.01 -21.51
N LEU A 234 24.72 12.84 -21.02
CA LEU A 234 24.86 12.42 -19.62
C LEU A 234 25.73 11.16 -19.53
N ALA A 235 26.98 11.30 -19.09
CA ALA A 235 27.97 10.23 -18.96
C ALA A 235 28.11 9.80 -17.49
N ARG A 236 27.91 8.49 -17.19
CA ARG A 236 27.88 7.95 -15.82
C ARG A 236 29.23 7.76 -15.17
N THR A 237 30.23 7.28 -15.95
CA THR A 237 31.56 6.93 -15.39
C THR A 237 32.71 7.60 -16.15
N GLY A 238 32.46 8.13 -17.34
CA GLY A 238 33.50 8.69 -18.21
C GLY A 238 33.35 10.19 -18.43
N ALA A 239 34.03 10.66 -19.50
CA ALA A 239 34.05 12.06 -19.88
C ALA A 239 32.94 12.42 -20.86
N VAL A 240 32.61 13.70 -20.94
CA VAL A 240 31.93 14.30 -22.09
C VAL A 240 32.92 15.23 -22.84
N THR A 241 33.10 14.94 -24.13
CA THR A 241 34.01 15.73 -25.02
C THR A 241 33.18 16.45 -26.09
N LEU A 242 33.39 17.72 -26.20
CA LEU A 242 32.67 18.62 -27.08
C LEU A 242 33.63 19.36 -28.03
N ASP A 243 33.19 19.64 -29.26
CA ASP A 243 33.94 20.43 -30.24
C ASP A 243 32.97 21.24 -31.14
N THR A 244 32.86 22.52 -30.88
CA THR A 244 32.05 23.44 -31.69
C THR A 244 30.58 22.96 -31.82
N ASN A 245 29.97 22.56 -30.71
CA ASN A 245 28.65 21.92 -30.68
C ASN A 245 27.52 22.91 -30.32
N THR A 246 26.29 22.53 -30.59
CA THR A 246 25.10 23.17 -30.06
C THR A 246 24.29 22.12 -29.31
N ILE A 247 24.01 22.35 -28.02
CA ILE A 247 23.20 21.46 -27.17
C ILE A 247 22.07 22.30 -26.59
N ALA A 248 20.82 21.89 -26.85
CA ALA A 248 19.65 22.59 -26.37
C ALA A 248 18.75 21.63 -25.58
N LEU A 249 18.46 21.95 -24.33
CA LEU A 249 17.40 21.28 -23.59
C LEU A 249 16.04 21.79 -24.09
N CYS A 250 15.10 20.84 -24.28
CA CYS A 250 13.76 21.22 -24.71
C CYS A 250 12.94 21.83 -23.59
N ASN A 251 12.03 22.73 -23.96
CA ASN A 251 10.81 22.88 -23.18
C ASN A 251 10.02 21.56 -23.30
N LEU A 252 9.78 20.89 -22.22
CA LEU A 252 8.71 19.92 -22.14
C LEU A 252 7.41 20.72 -22.25
N ILE A 253 6.94 20.97 -23.47
CA ILE A 253 5.63 21.56 -23.67
C ILE A 253 4.64 20.44 -23.29
N ALA A 254 4.05 20.53 -22.11
CA ALA A 254 2.85 19.78 -21.83
C ALA A 254 1.88 20.13 -22.97
N ALA A 255 1.62 19.17 -23.86
CA ALA A 255 0.65 19.37 -24.91
C ALA A 255 -0.69 19.65 -24.24
N ALA A 256 -1.21 20.84 -24.41
CA ALA A 256 -2.59 21.16 -24.15
C ALA A 256 -3.43 20.16 -24.93
N SER A 257 -3.92 19.11 -24.28
CA SER A 257 -4.87 18.18 -24.86
C SER A 257 -6.11 18.96 -25.24
N GLY A 258 -6.31 19.14 -26.53
CA GLY A 258 -7.52 19.73 -27.08
C GLY A 258 -8.73 18.87 -26.65
N GLY A 259 -9.61 19.43 -25.85
CA GLY A 259 -10.86 18.80 -25.48
C GLY A 259 -11.47 19.44 -24.25
N GLY A 260 -12.19 20.55 -24.41
CA GLY A 260 -13.08 21.14 -23.41
C GLY A 260 -12.45 22.32 -22.64
N GLY A 261 -12.85 23.52 -23.00
CA GLY A 261 -12.36 24.83 -22.57
C GLY A 261 -12.35 25.09 -21.06
N GLY A 262 -11.34 24.56 -20.38
CA GLY A 262 -10.92 25.01 -19.06
C GLY A 262 -9.60 25.77 -19.23
N GLY A 263 -9.62 27.08 -19.16
CA GLY A 263 -8.41 27.88 -19.12
C GLY A 263 -7.57 27.49 -17.90
N VAL A 264 -6.25 27.30 -18.09
CA VAL A 264 -5.31 27.15 -16.97
C VAL A 264 -5.41 28.38 -16.09
N ILE A 265 -5.80 28.17 -14.84
CA ILE A 265 -5.86 29.26 -13.85
C ILE A 265 -4.43 29.46 -13.35
N LEU A 266 -3.86 30.64 -13.55
CA LEU A 266 -2.58 31.03 -12.98
C LEU A 266 -2.79 31.58 -11.56
N GLY A 267 -1.95 31.17 -10.62
CA GLY A 267 -1.89 31.80 -9.30
C GLY A 267 -1.36 33.23 -9.39
N PRO A 268 -1.38 33.98 -8.28
CA PRO A 268 -0.91 35.38 -8.22
C PRO A 268 0.53 35.60 -8.72
N THR A 269 1.35 34.53 -8.72
CA THR A 269 2.73 34.52 -9.19
C THR A 269 2.89 34.09 -10.66
N GLY A 270 1.77 33.86 -11.40
CA GLY A 270 1.79 33.36 -12.78
C GLY A 270 2.08 31.86 -12.92
N VAL A 271 2.15 31.10 -11.81
CA VAL A 271 2.35 29.66 -11.82
C VAL A 271 0.98 28.96 -12.00
N PRO A 272 0.89 27.91 -12.85
CA PRO A 272 -0.33 27.11 -12.95
C PRO A 272 -0.69 26.51 -11.60
N LEU A 273 -1.98 26.53 -11.23
CA LEU A 273 -2.46 25.91 -10.00
C LEU A 273 -2.64 24.40 -10.21
N PHE A 274 -2.14 23.59 -9.28
CA PHE A 274 -2.22 22.12 -9.32
C PHE A 274 -3.65 21.62 -9.50
N ALA A 275 -4.59 22.20 -8.75
CA ALA A 275 -6.00 21.83 -8.84
C ALA A 275 -6.59 22.05 -10.24
N SER A 276 -6.13 23.05 -10.99
CA SER A 276 -6.58 23.34 -12.36
C SER A 276 -6.03 22.36 -13.40
N LEU A 277 -4.92 21.69 -13.09
CA LEU A 277 -4.26 20.72 -13.97
C LEU A 277 -4.79 19.29 -13.77
N LEU A 278 -5.51 19.03 -12.68
CA LEU A 278 -6.09 17.73 -12.41
C LEU A 278 -7.21 17.38 -13.39
N SER A 279 -7.34 16.09 -13.68
CA SER A 279 -8.45 15.58 -14.46
C SER A 279 -9.79 15.81 -13.74
N THR A 280 -10.88 15.85 -14.48
CA THR A 280 -12.23 15.93 -13.89
C THR A 280 -12.58 14.71 -13.03
N SER A 281 -11.91 13.58 -13.28
CA SER A 281 -12.04 12.33 -12.52
C SER A 281 -11.13 12.25 -11.28
N ALA A 282 -10.34 13.28 -10.97
CA ALA A 282 -9.52 13.30 -9.76
C ALA A 282 -10.38 13.12 -8.51
N ASN A 283 -9.90 12.29 -7.57
CA ASN A 283 -10.59 11.98 -6.32
C ASN A 283 -10.45 13.09 -5.27
N GLY A 284 -11.09 12.90 -4.11
CA GLY A 284 -11.10 13.87 -3.02
C GLY A 284 -9.72 14.19 -2.47
N SER A 285 -8.91 13.16 -2.17
CA SER A 285 -7.56 13.29 -1.62
C SER A 285 -6.61 14.00 -2.58
N GLN A 286 -6.61 13.64 -3.87
CA GLN A 286 -5.80 14.32 -4.89
C GLN A 286 -6.09 15.82 -4.97
N ARG A 287 -7.38 16.20 -4.92
CA ARG A 287 -7.80 17.61 -4.92
C ARG A 287 -7.39 18.32 -3.63
N ALA A 288 -7.46 17.65 -2.48
CA ALA A 288 -7.09 18.22 -1.20
C ALA A 288 -5.59 18.56 -1.14
N VAL A 289 -4.72 17.65 -1.58
CA VAL A 289 -3.27 17.89 -1.69
C VAL A 289 -2.98 19.02 -2.69
N ALA A 290 -3.60 18.99 -3.88
CA ALA A 290 -3.41 20.04 -4.89
C ALA A 290 -3.78 21.42 -4.34
N ASN A 291 -4.94 21.53 -3.67
CA ASN A 291 -5.40 22.80 -3.06
C ASN A 291 -4.46 23.27 -1.94
N ALA A 292 -3.88 22.36 -1.15
CA ALA A 292 -2.92 22.72 -0.10
C ALA A 292 -1.64 23.30 -0.69
N ILE A 293 -1.12 22.70 -1.78
CA ILE A 293 0.05 23.22 -2.49
C ILE A 293 -0.27 24.57 -3.15
N ASP A 294 -1.43 24.71 -3.78
CA ASP A 294 -1.89 25.94 -4.41
C ASP A 294 -2.07 27.07 -3.39
N GLY A 295 -2.60 26.75 -2.20
CA GLY A 295 -2.71 27.68 -1.08
C GLY A 295 -1.35 28.18 -0.59
N PHE A 296 -0.34 27.34 -0.53
CA PHE A 296 1.02 27.73 -0.19
C PHE A 296 1.57 28.75 -1.20
N VAL A 297 1.39 28.49 -2.50
CA VAL A 297 1.83 29.42 -3.57
C VAL A 297 1.03 30.74 -3.52
N ALA A 298 -0.28 30.67 -3.31
CA ALA A 298 -1.14 31.85 -3.21
C ALA A 298 -0.76 32.77 -2.05
N ASN A 299 -0.21 32.21 -0.96
CA ASN A 299 0.32 32.93 0.19
C ASN A 299 1.77 33.40 0.01
N GLY A 300 2.31 33.34 -1.21
CA GLY A 300 3.65 33.82 -1.55
C GLY A 300 4.79 32.82 -1.30
N GLY A 301 4.44 31.54 -1.04
CA GLY A 301 5.43 30.47 -0.89
C GLY A 301 6.08 30.13 -2.23
N THR A 302 7.37 29.77 -2.21
CA THR A 302 8.12 29.32 -3.38
C THR A 302 8.25 27.79 -3.35
N LEU A 303 7.79 27.13 -4.39
CA LEU A 303 7.85 25.66 -4.49
C LEU A 303 9.28 25.18 -4.72
N PRO A 304 9.75 24.16 -3.97
CA PRO A 304 10.96 23.42 -4.31
C PRO A 304 10.85 22.77 -5.70
N LEU A 305 11.98 22.59 -6.37
CA LEU A 305 12.04 22.06 -7.74
C LEU A 305 11.26 20.73 -7.93
N PRO A 306 11.31 19.73 -7.05
CA PRO A 306 10.52 18.52 -7.18
C PRO A 306 9.00 18.76 -7.27
N PHE A 307 8.46 19.75 -6.56
CA PHE A 307 7.05 20.14 -6.71
C PHE A 307 6.76 20.83 -8.04
N VAL A 308 7.70 21.66 -8.52
CA VAL A 308 7.55 22.32 -9.82
C VAL A 308 7.52 21.29 -10.96
N THR A 309 8.30 20.20 -10.86
CA THR A 309 8.29 19.13 -11.86
C THR A 309 6.93 18.42 -11.97
N LEU A 310 6.14 18.36 -10.90
CA LEU A 310 4.79 17.79 -10.94
C LEU A 310 3.85 18.57 -11.88
N LEU A 311 4.07 19.88 -12.07
CA LEU A 311 3.28 20.71 -12.99
C LEU A 311 3.47 20.32 -14.47
N THR A 312 4.50 19.53 -14.78
CA THR A 312 4.79 19.06 -16.14
C THR A 312 4.15 17.71 -16.46
N LEU A 313 3.51 17.09 -15.47
CA LEU A 313 2.88 15.78 -15.63
C LEU A 313 1.55 15.89 -16.39
N SER A 314 1.15 14.80 -17.06
CA SER A 314 -0.22 14.72 -17.58
C SER A 314 -1.23 14.79 -16.42
N PRO A 315 -2.50 15.20 -16.67
CA PRO A 315 -3.51 15.24 -15.61
C PRO A 315 -3.70 13.92 -14.85
N ALA A 316 -3.54 12.77 -15.53
CA ALA A 316 -3.61 11.45 -14.92
C ALA A 316 -2.35 11.15 -14.09
N ASP A 317 -1.17 11.43 -14.61
CA ASP A 317 0.10 11.20 -13.90
C ASP A 317 0.26 12.16 -12.73
N LEU A 318 -0.23 13.39 -12.85
CA LEU A 318 -0.31 14.33 -11.72
C LEU A 318 -1.21 13.76 -10.62
N GLY A 319 -2.39 13.22 -10.96
CA GLY A 319 -3.26 12.54 -9.99
C GLY A 319 -2.53 11.40 -9.29
N ASN A 320 -1.82 10.54 -10.02
CA ASN A 320 -1.04 9.43 -9.46
C ASN A 320 0.12 9.93 -8.58
N ALA A 321 0.78 11.01 -8.98
CA ALA A 321 1.84 11.64 -8.20
C ALA A 321 1.32 12.20 -6.87
N LEU A 322 0.19 12.92 -6.90
CA LEU A 322 -0.46 13.43 -5.69
C LEU A 322 -0.91 12.31 -4.76
N THR A 323 -1.36 11.17 -5.30
CA THR A 323 -1.68 9.97 -4.51
C THR A 323 -0.45 9.45 -3.74
N GLN A 324 0.75 9.46 -4.34
CA GLN A 324 1.96 9.00 -3.64
C GLN A 324 2.38 9.94 -2.49
N ILE A 325 2.06 11.24 -2.58
CA ILE A 325 2.48 12.23 -1.59
C ILE A 325 1.37 12.63 -0.61
N GLN A 326 0.14 12.12 -0.76
CA GLN A 326 -1.01 12.47 0.09
C GLN A 326 -0.89 11.99 1.54
N GLY A 327 -0.09 10.94 1.80
CA GLY A 327 0.17 10.49 3.17
C GLY A 327 -0.86 9.52 3.74
N GLU A 328 -1.56 8.76 2.91
CA GLU A 328 -2.56 7.75 3.34
C GLU A 328 -1.98 6.71 4.33
N THR A 329 -0.66 6.50 4.32
CA THR A 329 0.02 5.54 5.21
C THR A 329 -0.32 5.73 6.68
N GLY A 330 -0.52 6.97 7.15
CA GLY A 330 -0.89 7.27 8.53
C GLY A 330 -2.25 6.71 8.94
N THR A 331 -3.17 6.53 8.00
CA THR A 331 -4.56 6.10 8.29
C THR A 331 -4.69 4.65 8.73
N GLY A 332 -3.72 3.79 8.40
CA GLY A 332 -3.73 2.35 8.76
C GLY A 332 -3.38 2.06 10.22
N VAL A 333 -2.72 2.99 10.92
CA VAL A 333 -2.21 2.80 12.29
C VAL A 333 -3.33 2.46 13.28
N ALA A 334 -4.35 3.32 13.37
CA ALA A 334 -5.46 3.13 14.30
C ALA A 334 -6.28 1.89 13.97
N GLN A 335 -6.47 1.58 12.68
CA GLN A 335 -7.25 0.40 12.26
C GLN A 335 -6.56 -0.90 12.66
N ALA A 336 -5.23 -1.00 12.48
CA ALA A 336 -4.45 -2.16 12.93
C ALA A 336 -4.43 -2.30 14.46
N GLY A 337 -4.28 -1.19 15.19
CA GLY A 337 -4.28 -1.17 16.65
C GLY A 337 -5.64 -1.56 17.26
N VAL A 338 -6.75 -1.07 16.70
CA VAL A 338 -8.12 -1.45 17.11
C VAL A 338 -8.36 -2.93 16.88
N GLN A 339 -7.92 -3.48 15.75
CA GLN A 339 -8.05 -4.92 15.48
C GLN A 339 -7.24 -5.76 16.48
N ALA A 340 -6.02 -5.34 16.82
CA ALA A 340 -5.19 -6.02 17.80
C ALA A 340 -5.87 -6.04 19.18
N MET A 341 -6.47 -4.94 19.61
CA MET A 341 -7.21 -4.85 20.86
C MET A 341 -8.48 -5.71 20.84
N ASN A 342 -9.23 -5.76 19.73
CA ASN A 342 -10.38 -6.67 19.57
C ASN A 342 -9.96 -8.12 19.73
N SER A 343 -8.82 -8.51 19.16
CA SER A 343 -8.27 -9.87 19.29
C SER A 343 -7.92 -10.18 20.74
N PHE A 344 -7.27 -9.27 21.46
CA PHE A 344 -6.92 -9.44 22.86
C PHE A 344 -8.15 -9.51 23.78
N LEU A 345 -9.13 -8.60 23.61
CA LEU A 345 -10.39 -8.62 24.37
C LEU A 345 -11.16 -9.93 24.16
N SER A 346 -11.14 -10.51 22.95
CA SER A 346 -11.81 -11.78 22.66
C SER A 346 -11.23 -12.97 23.44
N LEU A 347 -9.99 -12.87 23.94
CA LEU A 347 -9.38 -13.88 24.80
C LEU A 347 -9.86 -13.76 26.25
N VAL A 348 -10.12 -12.56 26.76
CA VAL A 348 -10.41 -12.29 28.17
C VAL A 348 -11.90 -12.21 28.48
N THR A 349 -12.78 -11.92 27.50
CA THR A 349 -14.24 -11.76 27.70
C THR A 349 -15.07 -12.99 27.33
N ASN A 350 -14.45 -14.15 27.05
CA ASN A 350 -15.17 -15.35 26.69
C ASN A 350 -16.11 -15.79 27.83
N PRO A 351 -17.44 -15.87 27.63
CA PRO A 351 -18.41 -16.25 28.67
C PRO A 351 -18.24 -17.68 29.17
N PHE A 352 -17.47 -18.51 28.49
CA PHE A 352 -17.17 -19.89 28.86
C PHE A 352 -15.78 -20.05 29.49
N LEU A 353 -15.22 -18.97 30.08
CA LEU A 353 -13.92 -18.98 30.75
C LEU A 353 -13.82 -20.05 31.86
N GLU A 354 -14.93 -20.42 32.45
CA GLU A 354 -15.00 -21.54 33.39
C GLU A 354 -15.46 -22.83 32.67
N ASN A 355 -14.56 -23.76 32.50
CA ASN A 355 -14.87 -25.09 31.98
C ASN A 355 -15.67 -25.91 33.04
N ARG A 356 -16.81 -25.40 33.49
CA ARG A 356 -17.81 -26.19 34.17
C ARG A 356 -18.67 -26.82 33.08
N ALA A 357 -18.50 -28.10 32.87
CA ALA A 357 -19.58 -28.88 32.31
C ALA A 357 -20.85 -28.47 33.04
N PHE A 358 -21.82 -27.88 32.34
CA PHE A 358 -23.16 -27.73 32.92
C PHE A 358 -23.58 -29.12 33.30
N VAL A 359 -23.55 -29.41 34.60
CA VAL A 359 -24.18 -30.63 35.09
C VAL A 359 -25.63 -30.53 34.64
N PRO A 360 -26.15 -31.44 33.82
CA PRO A 360 -27.54 -31.37 33.42
C PRO A 360 -28.37 -31.28 34.71
N ALA A 361 -29.29 -30.32 34.75
CA ALA A 361 -30.33 -30.35 35.77
C ALA A 361 -30.85 -31.77 35.79
N SER A 362 -30.99 -32.32 36.98
CA SER A 362 -31.43 -33.69 37.22
C SER A 362 -32.48 -34.16 36.23
N PRO A 363 -32.46 -35.42 35.78
CA PRO A 363 -33.46 -35.94 34.86
C PRO A 363 -34.87 -35.57 35.36
N PRO A 364 -35.81 -35.28 34.44
CA PRO A 364 -37.16 -34.91 34.85
C PRO A 364 -37.71 -36.01 35.80
N PRO A 365 -38.39 -35.62 36.88
CA PRO A 365 -38.91 -36.59 37.82
C PRO A 365 -39.82 -37.56 37.08
N GLN A 366 -39.54 -38.85 37.25
CA GLN A 366 -40.45 -39.89 36.75
C GLN A 366 -41.82 -39.73 37.45
N PRO A 367 -42.92 -39.82 36.74
CA PRO A 367 -44.26 -39.73 37.36
C PRO A 367 -44.43 -40.84 38.36
N GLY A 368 -44.55 -40.51 39.63
CA GLY A 368 -44.91 -41.45 40.67
C GLY A 368 -44.18 -41.45 41.99
N MET A 369 -43.11 -40.63 42.17
CA MET A 369 -42.44 -40.52 43.47
C MET A 369 -42.38 -39.08 43.98
N TYR A 370 -43.17 -38.81 45.05
CA TYR A 370 -43.01 -37.58 45.85
C TYR A 370 -41.74 -37.71 46.70
N TYR A 371 -40.60 -37.25 46.20
CA TYR A 371 -39.45 -37.00 47.06
C TYR A 371 -39.40 -35.49 47.36
N LYS A 372 -39.38 -35.21 48.70
CA LYS A 372 -39.01 -33.90 49.22
C LYS A 372 -37.74 -33.46 48.52
N SER A 373 -37.79 -32.40 47.75
CA SER A 373 -36.65 -31.90 46.98
C SER A 373 -35.50 -31.53 47.92
N LEU A 374 -34.55 -32.42 48.08
CA LEU A 374 -33.23 -32.03 48.51
C LEU A 374 -32.65 -31.17 47.42
N VAL A 375 -32.50 -29.87 47.69
CA VAL A 375 -31.76 -28.96 46.83
C VAL A 375 -30.34 -29.54 46.72
N TYR A 376 -30.08 -30.26 45.65
CA TYR A 376 -28.75 -30.80 45.36
C TYR A 376 -27.87 -29.61 44.96
N HIS A 377 -27.15 -29.08 45.93
CA HIS A 377 -26.07 -28.17 45.65
C HIS A 377 -24.96 -29.00 45.02
N ALA A 378 -24.72 -28.84 43.73
CA ALA A 378 -23.57 -29.42 43.07
C ALA A 378 -22.30 -29.08 43.88
N PRO A 379 -21.39 -30.03 44.13
CA PRO A 379 -20.18 -29.76 44.90
C PRO A 379 -19.45 -28.56 44.27
N VAL A 380 -19.20 -27.55 45.10
CA VAL A 380 -18.43 -26.38 44.68
C VAL A 380 -17.00 -26.87 44.38
N ASP A 381 -16.53 -26.70 43.15
CA ASP A 381 -15.15 -27.02 42.80
C ASP A 381 -14.21 -26.24 43.74
N PRO A 382 -13.37 -26.89 44.54
CA PRO A 382 -12.50 -26.23 45.52
C PRO A 382 -11.39 -25.39 44.85
N ARG A 383 -11.12 -25.61 43.56
CA ARG A 383 -10.08 -24.88 42.81
C ARG A 383 -10.47 -23.42 42.64
N ARG A 384 -9.65 -22.53 43.16
CA ARG A 384 -9.91 -21.08 43.11
C ARG A 384 -9.06 -20.33 42.14
N TRP A 385 -7.91 -20.86 41.81
CA TRP A 385 -6.95 -20.21 40.91
C TRP A 385 -6.93 -20.88 39.56
N SER A 386 -6.66 -20.07 38.53
CA SER A 386 -6.46 -20.55 37.17
C SER A 386 -5.42 -19.70 36.49
N ILE A 387 -4.47 -20.34 35.85
CA ILE A 387 -3.54 -19.68 34.93
C ILE A 387 -3.83 -20.13 33.51
N TRP A 388 -3.70 -19.21 32.58
CA TRP A 388 -3.85 -19.56 31.18
C TRP A 388 -2.82 -18.83 30.33
N GLY A 389 -2.45 -19.44 29.18
CA GLY A 389 -1.68 -18.84 28.11
C GLY A 389 -2.38 -19.05 26.78
N ALA A 390 -2.36 -18.05 25.91
CA ALA A 390 -2.99 -18.11 24.61
C ALA A 390 -2.13 -17.41 23.54
N GLY A 391 -1.99 -18.04 22.38
CA GLY A 391 -1.49 -17.41 21.18
C GLY A 391 -2.64 -17.05 20.25
N TYR A 392 -2.54 -15.93 19.54
CA TYR A 392 -3.52 -15.51 18.53
C TYR A 392 -2.86 -14.88 17.32
N GLY A 393 -3.53 -14.95 16.19
CA GLY A 393 -3.12 -14.27 14.97
C GLY A 393 -4.29 -14.15 14.00
N GLY A 394 -4.31 -13.05 13.26
CA GLY A 394 -5.38 -12.80 12.32
C GLY A 394 -5.00 -11.78 11.25
N GLN A 395 -5.85 -11.71 10.24
CA GLN A 395 -5.74 -10.77 9.13
C GLN A 395 -7.09 -10.13 8.88
N SER A 396 -7.06 -8.84 8.57
CA SER A 396 -8.19 -8.04 8.11
C SER A 396 -7.87 -7.41 6.77
N ASN A 397 -8.84 -7.43 5.87
CA ASN A 397 -8.77 -6.73 4.58
C ASN A 397 -9.96 -5.78 4.49
N LEU A 398 -9.69 -4.52 4.24
CA LEU A 398 -10.67 -3.46 4.05
C LEU A 398 -10.55 -2.91 2.64
N ASN A 399 -11.66 -2.75 1.95
CA ASN A 399 -11.68 -2.14 0.63
C ASN A 399 -11.65 -0.62 0.74
N GLY A 400 -10.81 0.02 -0.07
CA GLY A 400 -10.76 1.47 -0.19
C GLY A 400 -11.99 2.06 -0.87
N SER A 401 -12.08 3.37 -0.88
CA SER A 401 -13.13 4.15 -1.54
C SER A 401 -12.55 4.99 -2.67
N ALA A 402 -12.80 4.63 -3.91
CA ALA A 402 -12.35 5.38 -5.08
C ALA A 402 -12.87 6.84 -5.08
N LEU A 403 -14.04 7.09 -4.50
CA LEU A 403 -14.62 8.43 -4.40
C LEU A 403 -13.86 9.31 -3.40
N ALA A 404 -13.51 8.75 -2.23
CA ALA A 404 -12.68 9.44 -1.24
C ALA A 404 -11.23 9.55 -1.71
N GLY A 405 -10.74 8.58 -2.47
CA GLY A 405 -9.36 8.45 -2.91
C GLY A 405 -8.52 7.55 -2.02
N SER A 406 -9.18 6.76 -1.16
CA SER A 406 -8.51 5.78 -0.31
C SER A 406 -8.36 4.43 -1.00
N HIS A 407 -7.33 3.69 -0.61
CA HIS A 407 -6.93 2.41 -1.19
C HIS A 407 -7.21 1.25 -0.23
N ASP A 408 -7.15 0.01 -0.75
CA ASP A 408 -7.37 -1.17 0.07
C ASP A 408 -6.29 -1.28 1.15
N LEU A 409 -6.74 -1.60 2.38
CA LEU A 409 -5.89 -1.82 3.53
C LEU A 409 -5.89 -3.31 3.90
N SER A 410 -4.71 -3.90 4.02
CA SER A 410 -4.53 -5.23 4.62
C SER A 410 -3.77 -5.08 5.93
N ALA A 411 -4.36 -5.54 7.03
CA ALA A 411 -3.74 -5.50 8.36
C ALA A 411 -3.64 -6.91 8.95
N ARG A 412 -2.57 -7.17 9.68
CA ARG A 412 -2.33 -8.40 10.44
C ARG A 412 -2.01 -8.06 11.87
N ALA A 413 -2.56 -8.86 12.81
CA ALA A 413 -2.21 -8.77 14.22
C ALA A 413 -1.88 -10.16 14.74
N TYR A 414 -0.87 -10.27 15.59
CA TYR A 414 -0.47 -11.51 16.22
C TYR A 414 0.08 -11.25 17.61
N GLY A 415 -0.08 -12.21 18.49
CA GLY A 415 0.42 -12.04 19.85
C GLY A 415 0.28 -13.29 20.70
N PHE A 416 0.82 -13.14 21.88
CA PHE A 416 0.68 -14.08 22.98
C PHE A 416 0.18 -13.34 24.20
N ALA A 417 -0.75 -13.96 24.96
CA ALA A 417 -1.26 -13.43 26.21
C ALA A 417 -1.24 -14.51 27.29
N THR A 418 -1.03 -14.09 28.52
CA THR A 418 -1.17 -14.92 29.71
C THR A 418 -2.03 -14.21 30.74
N GLY A 419 -2.78 -14.96 31.51
CA GLY A 419 -3.65 -14.41 32.54
C GLY A 419 -3.75 -15.30 33.76
N LEU A 420 -4.09 -14.65 34.85
CA LEU A 420 -4.36 -15.29 36.14
C LEU A 420 -5.77 -14.92 36.59
N ASP A 421 -6.58 -15.93 36.88
CA ASP A 421 -7.95 -15.79 37.34
C ASP A 421 -8.07 -16.23 38.80
N TYR A 422 -8.89 -15.51 39.54
CA TYR A 422 -9.26 -15.87 40.91
C TYR A 422 -10.77 -15.95 41.05
N ARG A 423 -11.25 -17.06 41.56
CA ARG A 423 -12.66 -17.28 41.89
C ARG A 423 -12.98 -16.66 43.23
N VAL A 424 -13.60 -15.48 43.21
CA VAL A 424 -14.00 -14.72 44.40
C VAL A 424 -15.19 -15.38 45.10
N THR A 425 -16.16 -15.82 44.30
CA THR A 425 -17.34 -16.57 44.76
C THR A 425 -17.52 -17.81 43.89
N PRO A 426 -18.40 -18.78 44.27
CA PRO A 426 -18.74 -19.88 43.36
C PRO A 426 -19.23 -19.46 41.98
N TYR A 427 -19.66 -18.21 41.83
CA TYR A 427 -20.31 -17.67 40.64
C TYR A 427 -19.53 -16.54 39.98
N SER A 428 -18.48 -16.04 40.62
CA SER A 428 -17.76 -14.87 40.14
C SER A 428 -16.26 -15.11 40.06
N VAL A 429 -15.68 -14.78 38.92
CA VAL A 429 -14.24 -14.80 38.67
C VAL A 429 -13.79 -13.40 38.34
N VAL A 430 -12.64 -13.00 38.85
CA VAL A 430 -11.90 -11.83 38.45
C VAL A 430 -10.53 -12.28 37.95
N GLY A 431 -10.01 -11.58 36.96
CA GLY A 431 -8.71 -11.91 36.39
C GLY A 431 -7.97 -10.70 35.87
N PHE A 432 -6.68 -10.89 35.66
CA PHE A 432 -5.87 -9.96 34.90
C PHE A 432 -5.11 -10.73 33.82
N ALA A 433 -4.78 -10.03 32.73
CA ALA A 433 -4.01 -10.59 31.65
C ALA A 433 -2.95 -9.58 31.16
N LEU A 434 -1.83 -10.12 30.71
CA LEU A 434 -0.78 -9.40 30.04
C LEU A 434 -0.54 -10.05 28.68
N GLY A 435 -0.27 -9.25 27.69
CA GLY A 435 -0.01 -9.71 26.32
C GLY A 435 1.09 -8.91 25.66
N GLY A 436 1.72 -9.52 24.68
CA GLY A 436 2.68 -8.90 23.78
C GLY A 436 2.55 -9.47 22.38
N GLY A 437 2.92 -8.68 21.40
CA GLY A 437 2.80 -9.09 20.01
C GLY A 437 3.13 -7.96 19.06
N GLY A 438 2.56 -8.00 17.87
CA GLY A 438 2.79 -6.95 16.87
C GLY A 438 1.64 -6.84 15.87
N THR A 439 1.63 -5.74 15.16
CA THR A 439 0.79 -5.52 14.00
C THR A 439 1.63 -5.25 12.76
N ASN A 440 1.09 -5.56 11.60
CA ASN A 440 1.63 -5.11 10.32
C ASN A 440 0.46 -4.71 9.44
N TYR A 441 0.59 -3.60 8.72
CA TYR A 441 -0.39 -3.22 7.72
C TYR A 441 0.28 -2.72 6.45
N SER A 442 -0.44 -2.80 5.35
CA SER A 442 -0.02 -2.29 4.05
C SER A 442 -1.21 -1.72 3.29
N ILE A 443 -0.96 -0.63 2.57
CA ILE A 443 -1.90 -0.01 1.65
C ILE A 443 -1.57 -0.50 0.25
N SER A 444 -2.59 -0.85 -0.53
CA SER A 444 -2.42 -1.35 -1.90
C SER A 444 -1.70 -0.33 -2.79
N ASN A 445 -1.28 -0.75 -3.98
CA ASN A 445 -0.54 0.06 -4.95
C ASN A 445 0.83 0.55 -4.46
N GLY A 446 1.40 -0.05 -3.41
CA GLY A 446 2.71 0.34 -2.90
C GLY A 446 2.75 1.69 -2.19
N LEU A 447 1.60 2.18 -1.69
CA LEU A 447 1.49 3.49 -1.05
C LEU A 447 2.05 3.52 0.38
N GLY A 448 2.59 2.41 0.85
CA GLY A 448 3.25 2.31 2.14
C GLY A 448 2.53 1.36 3.10
N GLY A 449 2.98 1.41 4.34
CA GLY A 449 2.47 0.57 5.41
C GLY A 449 3.17 0.87 6.73
N GLY A 450 2.95 0.00 7.70
CA GLY A 450 3.61 0.14 9.00
C GLY A 450 3.58 -1.17 9.76
N HIS A 451 4.34 -1.17 10.85
CA HIS A 451 4.34 -2.26 11.81
C HIS A 451 4.45 -1.69 13.21
N SER A 452 3.96 -2.45 14.19
CA SER A 452 4.17 -2.10 15.58
C SER A 452 4.58 -3.31 16.41
N ASP A 453 5.40 -3.06 17.42
CA ASP A 453 5.53 -3.91 18.59
C ASP A 453 4.54 -3.42 19.64
N MET A 454 3.80 -4.35 20.29
CA MET A 454 2.77 -3.95 21.24
C MET A 454 2.86 -4.70 22.57
N PHE A 455 2.45 -4.00 23.62
CA PHE A 455 2.17 -4.55 24.94
C PHE A 455 0.72 -4.27 25.30
N GLN A 456 0.03 -5.25 25.88
CA GLN A 456 -1.37 -5.15 26.28
C GLN A 456 -1.57 -5.66 27.71
N ALA A 457 -2.46 -5.02 28.44
CA ALA A 457 -2.85 -5.42 29.79
C ALA A 457 -4.38 -5.30 29.95
N ALA A 458 -5.00 -6.22 30.68
CA ALA A 458 -6.43 -6.16 30.97
C ALA A 458 -6.74 -6.63 32.38
N VAL A 459 -7.82 -6.06 32.93
CA VAL A 459 -8.53 -6.56 34.10
C VAL A 459 -9.94 -6.93 33.66
N TYR A 460 -10.43 -8.08 34.09
CA TYR A 460 -11.73 -8.57 33.66
C TYR A 460 -12.46 -9.35 34.77
N SER A 461 -13.75 -9.46 34.60
CA SER A 461 -14.61 -10.23 35.49
C SER A 461 -15.67 -10.99 34.72
N LEU A 462 -16.09 -12.12 35.27
CA LEU A 462 -17.25 -12.88 34.81
C LEU A 462 -18.06 -13.30 36.04
N THR A 463 -19.33 -12.95 36.04
CA THR A 463 -20.28 -13.35 37.08
C THR A 463 -21.45 -14.10 36.45
N ARG A 464 -21.84 -15.24 37.06
CA ARG A 464 -23.01 -16.02 36.66
C ARG A 464 -24.01 -16.04 37.78
N VAL A 465 -25.26 -15.91 37.45
CA VAL A 465 -26.39 -16.09 38.35
C VAL A 465 -27.37 -17.02 37.65
N ASP A 466 -27.46 -18.25 38.11
CA ASP A 466 -28.21 -19.33 37.46
C ASP A 466 -27.80 -19.51 35.98
N ALA A 467 -28.69 -19.23 35.06
CA ALA A 467 -28.45 -19.32 33.62
C ALA A 467 -27.96 -18.01 32.97
N ALA A 468 -28.01 -16.90 33.73
CA ALA A 468 -27.54 -15.61 33.27
C ALA A 468 -26.04 -15.43 33.55
N TYR A 469 -25.36 -14.62 32.70
CA TYR A 469 -24.01 -14.16 32.97
C TYR A 469 -23.85 -12.70 32.61
N VAL A 470 -22.88 -12.05 33.25
CA VAL A 470 -22.35 -10.75 32.90
C VAL A 470 -20.82 -10.84 32.92
N SER A 471 -20.18 -10.39 31.87
CA SER A 471 -18.72 -10.20 31.83
C SER A 471 -18.38 -8.74 31.57
N ALA A 472 -17.28 -8.28 32.15
CA ALA A 472 -16.74 -6.94 31.91
C ALA A 472 -15.22 -7.01 31.82
N ALA A 473 -14.63 -6.17 30.98
CA ALA A 473 -13.18 -6.02 30.85
C ALA A 473 -12.82 -4.55 30.58
N ILE A 474 -11.68 -4.15 31.11
CA ILE A 474 -10.98 -2.91 30.76
C ILE A 474 -9.57 -3.32 30.33
N ALA A 475 -9.12 -2.79 29.19
CA ALA A 475 -7.81 -3.10 28.63
C ALA A 475 -7.07 -1.83 28.23
N TYR A 476 -5.76 -1.90 28.31
CA TYR A 476 -4.83 -0.88 27.83
C TYR A 476 -3.83 -1.53 26.88
N GLY A 477 -3.48 -0.82 25.82
CA GLY A 477 -2.45 -1.20 24.85
C GLY A 477 -1.46 -0.07 24.65
N TRP A 478 -0.18 -0.41 24.60
CA TRP A 478 0.90 0.47 24.15
C TRP A 478 1.50 -0.12 22.89
N HIS A 479 1.78 0.74 21.90
CA HIS A 479 2.28 0.38 20.59
C HIS A 479 3.50 1.24 20.26
N ASN A 480 4.61 0.62 19.91
CA ASN A 480 5.75 1.29 19.30
C ASN A 480 5.62 1.13 17.79
N GLU A 481 5.19 2.18 17.13
CA GLU A 481 4.81 2.20 15.72
C GLU A 481 5.97 2.65 14.83
N THR A 482 6.09 2.00 13.68
CA THR A 482 6.95 2.45 12.58
C THR A 482 6.13 2.45 11.30
N THR A 483 6.05 3.59 10.62
CA THR A 483 5.44 3.72 9.30
C THR A 483 6.49 3.95 8.24
N GLY A 484 6.20 3.54 6.99
CA GLY A 484 7.11 3.73 5.89
C GLY A 484 6.39 3.79 4.55
N ARG A 485 6.84 4.69 3.68
CA ARG A 485 6.38 4.80 2.30
C ARG A 485 7.50 5.18 1.37
N THR A 486 7.32 4.87 0.09
CA THR A 486 8.26 5.22 -0.98
C THR A 486 7.58 6.21 -1.92
N VAL A 487 8.24 7.32 -2.19
CA VAL A 487 7.80 8.34 -3.15
C VAL A 487 8.75 8.33 -4.34
N THR A 488 8.19 8.14 -5.55
CA THR A 488 8.99 8.02 -6.79
C THR A 488 8.69 9.11 -7.82
N VAL A 489 7.90 10.10 -7.46
CA VAL A 489 7.38 11.13 -8.39
C VAL A 489 8.42 12.12 -8.85
N ALA A 490 9.48 12.35 -8.09
CA ALA A 490 10.58 13.25 -8.45
C ALA A 490 11.93 12.72 -7.94
N GLY A 491 12.15 11.42 -8.06
CA GLY A 491 13.31 10.70 -7.56
C GLY A 491 12.91 9.42 -6.84
N PHE A 492 13.69 9.02 -5.83
CA PHE A 492 13.40 7.87 -4.99
C PHE A 492 13.62 8.28 -3.53
N ASP A 493 12.52 8.57 -2.85
CA ASP A 493 12.54 8.93 -1.43
C ASP A 493 11.94 7.79 -0.60
N GLN A 494 12.67 7.31 0.42
CA GLN A 494 12.15 6.44 1.45
C GLN A 494 11.89 7.26 2.71
N LEU A 495 10.63 7.39 3.08
CA LEU A 495 10.16 8.20 4.18
C LEU A 495 9.64 7.29 5.29
N THR A 496 10.14 7.46 6.50
CA THR A 496 9.78 6.65 7.67
C THR A 496 9.49 7.55 8.87
N ALA A 497 8.60 7.07 9.75
CA ALA A 497 8.36 7.69 11.03
C ALA A 497 8.25 6.63 12.12
N GLY A 498 8.75 6.94 13.32
CA GLY A 498 8.63 6.12 14.52
C GLY A 498 7.98 6.93 15.64
N PHE A 499 7.00 6.34 16.34
CA PHE A 499 6.31 7.00 17.45
C PHE A 499 5.59 5.97 18.34
N ASP A 500 5.20 6.40 19.56
CA ASP A 500 4.45 5.57 20.50
C ASP A 500 2.97 5.95 20.49
N ALA A 501 2.09 4.97 20.25
CA ALA A 501 0.64 5.12 20.29
C ALA A 501 0.03 4.34 21.47
N ASN A 502 -1.16 4.73 21.89
CA ASN A 502 -1.84 4.13 23.04
C ASN A 502 -3.29 3.79 22.71
N ASN A 503 -3.76 2.67 23.26
CA ASN A 503 -5.14 2.23 23.12
C ASN A 503 -5.74 1.92 24.48
N ILE A 504 -6.93 2.43 24.75
CA ILE A 504 -7.74 2.04 25.91
C ILE A 504 -9.07 1.47 25.43
N ALA A 505 -9.53 0.39 26.05
CA ALA A 505 -10.77 -0.27 25.65
C ALA A 505 -11.54 -0.75 26.88
N GLY A 506 -12.87 -0.74 26.75
CA GLY A 506 -13.79 -1.32 27.72
C GLY A 506 -14.87 -2.14 27.00
N ARG A 507 -15.23 -3.31 27.56
CA ARG A 507 -16.29 -4.18 27.04
C ARG A 507 -17.15 -4.70 28.18
N VAL A 508 -18.46 -4.69 27.98
CA VAL A 508 -19.44 -5.35 28.85
C VAL A 508 -20.32 -6.24 27.98
N GLU A 509 -20.56 -7.45 28.44
CA GLU A 509 -21.39 -8.45 27.74
C GLU A 509 -22.30 -9.16 28.74
N GLY A 510 -23.56 -9.37 28.37
CA GLY A 510 -24.51 -10.11 29.18
C GLY A 510 -25.35 -11.05 28.33
N GLY A 511 -25.68 -12.22 28.89
CA GLY A 511 -26.48 -13.20 28.19
C GLY A 511 -27.19 -14.17 29.14
N TYR A 512 -28.10 -14.95 28.58
CA TYR A 512 -28.89 -15.94 29.31
C TYR A 512 -28.91 -17.26 28.54
N ARG A 513 -28.50 -18.37 29.21
CA ARG A 513 -28.41 -19.68 28.58
C ARG A 513 -29.69 -20.47 28.75
N PHE A 514 -30.35 -20.78 27.67
CA PHE A 514 -31.49 -21.70 27.60
C PHE A 514 -31.00 -23.11 27.31
N ALA A 515 -31.51 -24.09 28.07
CA ALA A 515 -31.38 -25.49 27.72
C ALA A 515 -32.43 -25.81 26.64
N VAL A 516 -31.99 -26.20 25.45
CA VAL A 516 -32.88 -26.53 24.35
C VAL A 516 -33.02 -28.04 24.26
N PRO A 517 -34.16 -28.63 24.65
CA PRO A 517 -34.39 -30.06 24.46
C PRO A 517 -34.66 -30.30 22.96
N GLY A 518 -33.89 -31.20 22.37
CA GLY A 518 -34.28 -31.82 21.11
C GLY A 518 -34.05 -31.03 19.82
N ILE A 519 -33.00 -30.21 19.68
CA ILE A 519 -32.52 -29.82 18.35
C ILE A 519 -31.82 -31.03 17.71
N PHE A 520 -32.31 -31.53 16.56
CA PHE A 520 -31.80 -32.69 15.84
C PHE A 520 -31.86 -34.00 16.61
N ASP A 521 -32.84 -34.19 17.48
CA ASP A 521 -32.99 -35.39 18.35
C ASP A 521 -31.76 -35.69 19.26
N LEU A 522 -30.90 -34.70 19.49
CA LEU A 522 -29.70 -34.81 20.28
C LEU A 522 -29.86 -34.01 21.58
N PRO A 523 -29.82 -34.64 22.78
CA PRO A 523 -29.94 -33.94 24.05
C PRO A 523 -28.68 -33.14 24.38
N GLY A 524 -28.84 -32.03 25.12
CA GLY A 524 -27.75 -31.32 25.78
C GLY A 524 -27.24 -30.06 25.06
N PHE A 525 -27.99 -29.54 24.07
CA PHE A 525 -27.66 -28.22 23.49
C PHE A 525 -28.02 -27.05 24.41
N GLY A 526 -27.16 -26.06 24.48
CA GLY A 526 -27.43 -24.73 25.04
C GLY A 526 -27.52 -23.68 23.96
N LEU A 527 -28.49 -22.78 24.06
CA LEU A 527 -28.60 -21.56 23.27
C LEU A 527 -28.49 -20.38 24.23
N THR A 528 -27.55 -19.47 23.96
CA THR A 528 -27.28 -18.33 24.82
C THR A 528 -27.37 -17.04 24.00
N PRO A 529 -28.56 -16.43 23.86
CA PRO A 529 -28.65 -15.06 23.37
C PRO A 529 -27.88 -14.11 24.28
N TYR A 530 -27.18 -13.14 23.67
CA TYR A 530 -26.39 -12.15 24.38
C TYR A 530 -26.42 -10.79 23.70
N GLY A 531 -26.13 -9.75 24.48
CA GLY A 531 -25.81 -8.42 23.99
C GLY A 531 -24.49 -7.94 24.58
N ALA A 532 -23.75 -7.16 23.81
CA ALA A 532 -22.50 -6.58 24.27
C ALA A 532 -22.36 -5.13 23.82
N PHE A 533 -21.62 -4.37 24.62
CA PHE A 533 -21.21 -3.01 24.35
C PHE A 533 -19.71 -2.91 24.56
N GLN A 534 -19.01 -2.32 23.60
CA GLN A 534 -17.57 -2.09 23.65
C GLN A 534 -17.25 -0.69 23.18
N MET A 535 -16.30 -0.05 23.83
CA MET A 535 -15.73 1.21 23.37
C MET A 535 -14.21 1.14 23.39
N GLN A 536 -13.60 1.81 22.45
CA GLN A 536 -12.14 1.93 22.34
C GLN A 536 -11.77 3.35 21.96
N ALA A 537 -10.63 3.84 22.46
CA ALA A 537 -9.99 5.06 22.04
C ALA A 537 -8.53 4.77 21.71
N PHE A 538 -8.15 4.98 20.46
CA PHE A 538 -6.78 4.84 19.98
C PHE A 538 -6.18 6.22 19.77
N TYR A 539 -5.15 6.55 20.53
CA TYR A 539 -4.44 7.82 20.48
C TYR A 539 -3.14 7.67 19.70
N THR A 540 -3.02 8.43 18.62
CA THR A 540 -1.79 8.62 17.83
C THR A 540 -1.26 10.01 18.14
N PRO A 541 -0.01 10.17 18.64
CA PRO A 541 0.57 11.49 18.87
C PRO A 541 0.88 12.18 17.54
N SER A 542 1.25 13.47 17.59
CA SER A 542 1.85 14.11 16.43
C SER A 542 3.21 13.50 16.13
N TYR A 543 3.50 13.28 14.85
CA TYR A 543 4.77 12.72 14.41
C TYR A 543 5.17 13.28 13.03
N SER A 544 6.43 13.11 12.67
CA SER A 544 6.96 13.55 11.38
C SER A 544 7.79 12.46 10.74
N GLU A 545 7.73 12.41 9.43
CA GLU A 545 8.55 11.52 8.61
C GLU A 545 9.98 12.05 8.48
N THR A 546 10.92 11.13 8.35
CA THR A 546 12.33 11.39 8.02
C THR A 546 12.72 10.57 6.80
N ALA A 547 13.58 11.11 5.95
CA ALA A 547 14.11 10.37 4.82
C ALA A 547 15.22 9.42 5.29
N THR A 548 15.04 8.12 5.03
CA THR A 548 16.09 7.10 5.22
C THR A 548 16.89 6.88 3.94
N ALA A 549 16.33 7.26 2.79
CA ALA A 549 17.01 7.34 1.51
C ALA A 549 16.34 8.42 0.65
N GLY A 550 17.11 9.07 -0.24
CA GLY A 550 16.63 10.14 -1.10
C GLY A 550 16.50 11.48 -0.36
N SER A 551 15.47 12.26 -0.68
CA SER A 551 15.24 13.59 -0.12
C SER A 551 14.08 13.59 0.89
N SER A 552 14.05 14.60 1.77
CA SER A 552 12.96 14.82 2.71
C SER A 552 11.90 15.81 2.18
N LEU A 553 11.94 16.17 0.91
CA LEU A 553 11.08 17.22 0.36
C LEU A 553 9.59 16.87 0.40
N PHE A 554 9.27 15.57 0.23
CA PHE A 554 7.89 15.08 0.34
C PHE A 554 7.57 14.47 1.71
N ALA A 555 8.44 14.68 2.71
CA ALA A 555 8.19 14.23 4.06
C ALA A 555 7.04 15.02 4.70
N LEU A 556 6.22 14.29 5.45
CA LEU A 556 5.01 14.79 6.07
C LEU A 556 5.14 14.88 7.58
N SER A 557 4.42 15.81 8.15
CA SER A 557 4.07 15.85 9.57
C SER A 557 2.59 15.54 9.71
N TYR A 558 2.22 14.80 10.73
CA TYR A 558 0.84 14.46 11.06
C TYR A 558 0.49 15.03 12.44
N ASP A 559 -0.68 15.62 12.55
CA ASP A 559 -1.18 16.11 13.82
C ASP A 559 -1.59 14.95 14.73
N ALA A 560 -1.59 15.20 16.05
CA ALA A 560 -2.09 14.24 17.02
C ALA A 560 -3.58 13.94 16.77
N HIS A 561 -3.95 12.66 16.86
CA HIS A 561 -5.28 12.20 16.51
C HIS A 561 -5.79 11.14 17.49
N THR A 562 -7.10 11.14 17.78
CA THR A 562 -7.75 10.12 18.60
C THR A 562 -8.92 9.52 17.83
N THR A 563 -8.80 8.25 17.45
CA THR A 563 -9.89 7.49 16.83
C THR A 563 -10.68 6.78 17.92
N ASN A 564 -12.00 7.06 18.00
CA ASN A 564 -12.89 6.35 18.90
C ASN A 564 -13.76 5.35 18.13
N VAL A 565 -13.98 4.19 18.73
CA VAL A 565 -14.83 3.14 18.17
C VAL A 565 -15.82 2.68 19.23
N ILE A 566 -17.10 2.73 18.90
CA ILE A 566 -18.17 2.18 19.72
C ILE A 566 -18.76 1.00 18.96
N ARG A 567 -18.75 -0.19 19.59
CA ARG A 567 -19.33 -1.40 19.05
C ARG A 567 -20.49 -1.89 19.91
N THR A 568 -21.61 -2.16 19.28
CA THR A 568 -22.74 -2.87 19.88
C THR A 568 -22.90 -4.22 19.18
N GLU A 569 -23.17 -5.28 19.98
CA GLU A 569 -23.37 -6.62 19.44
C GLU A 569 -24.66 -7.22 19.96
N LEU A 570 -25.38 -7.91 19.06
CA LEU A 570 -26.53 -8.76 19.40
C LEU A 570 -26.35 -10.12 18.71
N GLY A 571 -26.38 -11.19 19.49
CA GLY A 571 -26.12 -12.50 18.92
C GLY A 571 -26.51 -13.65 19.83
N ALA A 572 -26.09 -14.82 19.42
CA ALA A 572 -26.30 -16.03 20.20
C ALA A 572 -25.10 -16.97 20.11
N TRP A 573 -24.80 -17.62 21.21
CA TRP A 573 -23.94 -18.79 21.29
C TRP A 573 -24.78 -20.06 21.27
N ILE A 574 -24.29 -21.09 20.61
CA ILE A 574 -24.75 -22.46 20.71
C ILE A 574 -23.60 -23.27 21.29
N ASP A 575 -23.89 -24.12 22.30
CA ASP A 575 -22.89 -24.96 22.93
C ASP A 575 -23.38 -26.39 23.14
N ARG A 576 -22.43 -27.32 23.07
CA ARG A 576 -22.67 -28.72 23.41
C ARG A 576 -21.42 -29.36 23.98
N PRO A 577 -21.48 -29.96 25.20
CA PRO A 577 -20.43 -30.82 25.74
C PRO A 577 -20.62 -32.26 25.26
N PHE A 578 -19.50 -32.95 25.01
CA PHE A 578 -19.42 -34.38 24.69
C PHE A 578 -18.43 -35.04 25.64
N ARG A 579 -18.85 -36.08 26.36
CA ARG A 579 -17.92 -36.90 27.11
C ARG A 579 -17.17 -37.81 26.13
N ILE A 580 -15.85 -37.62 26.00
CA ILE A 580 -15.01 -38.43 25.11
C ILE A 580 -14.30 -39.57 25.88
N TYR A 581 -13.96 -39.31 27.16
CA TYR A 581 -13.41 -40.29 28.08
C TYR A 581 -13.99 -39.99 29.47
N ASP A 582 -13.76 -40.88 30.45
CA ASP A 582 -14.26 -40.70 31.82
C ASP A 582 -13.68 -39.46 32.51
N ASP A 583 -12.49 -39.04 32.09
CA ASP A 583 -11.76 -37.89 32.61
C ASP A 583 -11.69 -36.71 31.64
N ALA A 584 -12.29 -36.80 30.43
CA ALA A 584 -12.21 -35.77 29.40
C ALA A 584 -13.56 -35.42 28.78
N VAL A 585 -13.81 -34.11 28.66
CA VAL A 585 -15.00 -33.51 28.02
C VAL A 585 -14.58 -32.61 26.89
N LEU A 586 -15.09 -32.85 25.67
CA LEU A 586 -15.02 -31.96 24.53
C LEU A 586 -16.23 -31.03 24.55
N SER A 587 -16.00 -29.73 24.56
CA SER A 587 -17.03 -28.70 24.41
C SER A 587 -16.92 -28.04 23.04
N LEU A 588 -17.93 -28.18 22.20
CA LEU A 588 -18.05 -27.48 20.94
C LEU A 588 -18.98 -26.28 21.10
N ARG A 589 -18.58 -25.13 20.59
CA ARG A 589 -19.35 -23.89 20.67
C ARG A 589 -19.31 -23.18 19.33
N GLY A 590 -20.44 -22.59 18.94
CA GLY A 590 -20.56 -21.71 17.78
C GLY A 590 -21.17 -20.38 18.19
N ARG A 591 -20.82 -19.31 17.52
CA ARG A 591 -21.43 -17.99 17.70
C ARG A 591 -21.86 -17.45 16.34
N ALA A 592 -23.02 -16.81 16.33
CA ALA A 592 -23.42 -15.89 15.27
C ALA A 592 -23.97 -14.62 15.90
N ALA A 593 -23.51 -13.45 15.41
CA ALA A 593 -23.94 -12.17 15.93
C ALA A 593 -23.89 -11.11 14.83
N TRP A 594 -24.72 -10.08 15.00
CA TRP A 594 -24.61 -8.81 14.31
C TRP A 594 -23.87 -7.83 15.20
N ALA A 595 -22.91 -7.11 14.64
CA ALA A 595 -22.23 -6.00 15.29
C ALA A 595 -22.44 -4.72 14.50
N HIS A 596 -22.62 -3.63 15.22
CA HIS A 596 -22.67 -2.28 14.68
C HIS A 596 -21.53 -1.47 15.29
N ASP A 597 -20.63 -0.98 14.41
CA ASP A 597 -19.48 -0.18 14.76
C ASP A 597 -19.71 1.28 14.35
N ASP A 598 -19.59 2.18 15.30
CA ASP A 598 -19.56 3.63 15.06
C ASP A 598 -18.13 4.13 15.28
N TRP A 599 -17.50 4.52 14.17
CA TRP A 599 -16.15 5.07 14.15
C TRP A 599 -16.25 6.58 14.09
N SER A 600 -15.69 7.27 15.07
CA SER A 600 -15.54 8.71 15.02
C SER A 600 -14.16 9.08 14.56
N ASP A 601 -14.08 10.10 13.72
CA ASP A 601 -12.86 10.78 13.30
C ASP A 601 -11.84 9.81 12.65
N LEU A 602 -12.07 9.54 11.38
CA LEU A 602 -11.17 8.75 10.53
C LEU A 602 -10.26 9.63 9.65
N THR A 603 -10.26 10.94 9.93
CA THR A 603 -9.59 11.93 9.13
C THR A 603 -8.27 12.34 9.78
N TYR A 604 -7.19 12.12 9.08
CA TYR A 604 -5.86 12.57 9.47
C TYR A 604 -5.54 13.91 8.80
N THR A 605 -4.68 14.70 9.42
CA THR A 605 -4.27 16.01 8.90
C THR A 605 -2.76 16.01 8.63
N PRO A 606 -2.33 15.49 7.46
CA PRO A 606 -0.94 15.61 7.04
C PRO A 606 -0.62 17.03 6.57
N SER A 607 0.66 17.38 6.67
CA SER A 607 1.23 18.63 6.15
C SER A 607 2.64 18.38 5.63
N PHE A 608 3.07 19.08 4.58
CA PHE A 608 4.46 18.98 4.10
C PHE A 608 5.42 19.71 5.04
N LEU A 609 6.49 19.03 5.44
CA LEU A 609 7.56 19.67 6.21
C LEU A 609 8.28 20.74 5.39
N SER A 610 8.39 20.57 4.09
CA SER A 610 9.06 21.48 3.16
C SER A 610 8.20 22.69 2.73
N LEU A 611 6.86 22.60 2.88
CA LEU A 611 5.91 23.66 2.53
C LEU A 611 5.15 24.09 3.78
N VAL A 612 5.76 24.90 4.60
CA VAL A 612 5.24 25.32 5.90
C VAL A 612 3.88 26.01 5.77
N GLY A 613 2.90 25.55 6.53
CA GLY A 613 1.53 26.06 6.51
C GLY A 613 0.59 25.34 5.53
N THR A 614 1.06 24.30 4.84
CA THR A 614 0.18 23.39 4.11
C THR A 614 -0.45 22.39 5.07
N SER A 615 -1.72 22.06 4.85
CA SER A 615 -2.35 20.91 5.49
C SER A 615 -3.58 20.50 4.67
N TRP A 616 -3.96 19.24 4.76
CA TRP A 616 -5.17 18.72 4.13
C TRP A 616 -5.77 17.60 4.97
N SER A 617 -7.00 17.22 4.62
CA SER A 617 -7.67 16.08 5.25
C SER A 617 -7.44 14.82 4.43
N GLU A 618 -6.94 13.76 5.07
CA GLU A 618 -6.72 12.46 4.46
C GLU A 618 -7.56 11.38 5.17
N THR A 619 -8.28 10.60 4.40
CA THR A 619 -9.16 9.54 4.91
C THR A 619 -8.74 8.19 4.33
N GLY A 620 -8.50 7.19 5.18
CA GLY A 620 -8.15 5.83 4.75
C GLY A 620 -9.35 5.00 4.31
N ALA A 621 -9.11 3.70 4.11
CA ALA A 621 -10.16 2.73 3.82
C ALA A 621 -11.26 2.79 4.89
N PRO A 622 -12.53 3.02 4.52
CA PRO A 622 -13.61 3.17 5.49
C PRO A 622 -13.93 1.83 6.16
N PRO A 623 -13.85 1.72 7.51
CA PRO A 623 -14.28 0.52 8.20
C PRO A 623 -15.81 0.35 8.07
N PRO A 624 -16.30 -0.89 7.99
CA PRO A 624 -17.73 -1.15 7.90
C PRO A 624 -18.45 -0.80 9.19
N ARG A 625 -19.70 -0.33 9.07
CA ARG A 625 -20.56 -0.11 10.24
C ARG A 625 -21.24 -1.39 10.71
N ASP A 626 -21.71 -2.22 9.79
CA ASP A 626 -22.45 -3.43 10.09
C ASP A 626 -21.63 -4.67 9.71
N LEU A 627 -21.47 -5.60 10.65
CA LEU A 627 -20.68 -6.82 10.50
C LEU A 627 -21.48 -8.04 10.95
N LEU A 628 -21.30 -9.13 10.23
CA LEU A 628 -21.63 -10.46 10.70
C LEU A 628 -20.41 -11.04 11.43
N LEU A 629 -20.60 -11.39 12.70
CA LEU A 629 -19.61 -12.09 13.50
C LEU A 629 -19.95 -13.57 13.53
N ALA A 630 -18.97 -14.43 13.25
CA ALA A 630 -19.11 -15.87 13.46
C ALA A 630 -17.88 -16.41 14.18
N SER A 631 -18.11 -17.39 15.07
CA SER A 631 -17.03 -18.05 15.80
C SER A 631 -17.28 -19.54 15.91
N ALA A 632 -16.18 -20.32 15.90
CA ALA A 632 -16.18 -21.74 16.21
C ALA A 632 -15.12 -22.01 17.28
N VAL A 633 -15.50 -22.74 18.32
CA VAL A 633 -14.60 -23.09 19.45
C VAL A 633 -14.69 -24.58 19.71
N ALA A 634 -13.53 -25.22 19.86
CA ALA A 634 -13.41 -26.58 20.38
C ALA A 634 -12.48 -26.55 21.59
N GLU A 635 -12.99 -27.06 22.74
CA GLU A 635 -12.24 -27.10 23.99
C GLU A 635 -12.30 -28.49 24.58
N VAL A 636 -11.15 -29.06 24.93
CA VAL A 636 -11.03 -30.30 25.67
C VAL A 636 -10.59 -29.98 27.09
N GLY A 637 -11.40 -30.33 28.08
CA GLY A 637 -11.09 -30.17 29.47
C GLY A 637 -10.93 -31.51 30.15
N PHE A 638 -9.90 -31.64 30.99
CA PHE A 638 -9.55 -32.83 31.73
C PHE A 638 -9.89 -32.69 33.23
N SER A 639 -10.16 -33.80 33.91
CA SER A 639 -10.50 -33.84 35.35
C SER A 639 -9.35 -33.33 36.24
N ASN A 640 -8.11 -33.39 35.78
CA ASN A 640 -6.91 -32.86 36.46
C ASN A 640 -6.82 -31.31 36.47
N GLY A 641 -7.75 -30.62 35.84
CA GLY A 641 -7.78 -29.14 35.78
C GLY A 641 -7.17 -28.52 34.55
N ILE A 642 -6.56 -29.31 33.67
CA ILE A 642 -6.01 -28.82 32.40
C ILE A 642 -7.14 -28.68 31.36
N SER A 643 -7.12 -27.64 30.56
CA SER A 643 -7.93 -27.55 29.33
C SER A 643 -7.13 -26.94 28.17
N VAL A 644 -7.45 -27.41 26.98
CA VAL A 644 -6.89 -26.91 25.72
C VAL A 644 -8.04 -26.49 24.81
N ALA A 645 -7.99 -25.27 24.25
CA ALA A 645 -9.01 -24.75 23.35
C ALA A 645 -8.41 -24.19 22.09
N GLY A 646 -9.09 -24.43 20.97
CA GLY A 646 -8.88 -23.74 19.71
C GLY A 646 -10.12 -22.91 19.37
N LYS A 647 -9.92 -21.69 18.90
CA LYS A 647 -11.00 -20.78 18.48
C LYS A 647 -10.67 -20.18 17.12
N PHE A 648 -11.68 -20.08 16.29
CA PHE A 648 -11.64 -19.35 15.03
C PHE A 648 -12.78 -18.32 15.03
N ASP A 649 -12.44 -17.08 14.78
CA ASP A 649 -13.37 -15.96 14.66
C ASP A 649 -13.32 -15.38 13.24
N THR A 650 -14.45 -14.91 12.74
CA THR A 650 -14.53 -14.13 11.52
C THR A 650 -15.51 -12.97 11.68
N GLU A 651 -15.15 -11.83 11.11
CA GLU A 651 -15.97 -10.63 10.99
C GLU A 651 -16.12 -10.32 9.50
N LEU A 652 -17.35 -10.30 9.01
CA LEU A 652 -17.65 -10.19 7.58
C LEU A 652 -18.59 -9.02 7.29
N SER A 653 -18.27 -8.26 6.26
CA SER A 653 -19.15 -7.24 5.69
C SER A 653 -19.01 -7.23 4.16
N GLN A 654 -19.70 -6.33 3.46
CA GLN A 654 -19.56 -6.16 2.01
C GLN A 654 -18.17 -5.64 1.60
N HIS A 655 -17.50 -4.88 2.50
CA HIS A 655 -16.24 -4.18 2.21
C HIS A 655 -15.09 -4.60 3.13
N SER A 656 -15.31 -5.57 4.02
CA SER A 656 -14.29 -6.01 4.98
C SER A 656 -14.43 -7.49 5.30
N GLN A 657 -13.28 -8.13 5.46
CA GLN A 657 -13.16 -9.52 5.89
C GLN A 657 -12.03 -9.64 6.90
N THR A 658 -12.35 -10.13 8.11
CA THR A 658 -11.38 -10.39 9.17
C THR A 658 -11.46 -11.85 9.58
N TYR A 659 -10.29 -12.49 9.73
CA TYR A 659 -10.13 -13.87 10.18
C TYR A 659 -9.11 -13.92 11.30
N ILE A 660 -9.47 -14.55 12.44
CA ILE A 660 -8.61 -14.65 13.62
C ILE A 660 -8.63 -16.09 14.11
N GLY A 661 -7.46 -16.67 14.30
CA GLY A 661 -7.27 -17.96 14.98
C GLY A 661 -6.63 -17.75 16.34
N SER A 662 -7.05 -18.51 17.36
CA SER A 662 -6.37 -18.54 18.64
C SER A 662 -6.34 -19.95 19.25
N ALA A 663 -5.30 -20.21 20.05
CA ALA A 663 -5.17 -21.43 20.83
C ALA A 663 -4.86 -21.07 22.27
N ARG A 664 -5.48 -21.77 23.23
CA ARG A 664 -5.33 -21.50 24.67
C ARG A 664 -5.09 -22.78 25.45
N LEU A 665 -4.16 -22.70 26.37
CA LEU A 665 -3.94 -23.71 27.43
C LEU A 665 -4.30 -23.07 28.76
N ARG A 666 -5.02 -23.81 29.63
CA ARG A 666 -5.41 -23.37 30.96
C ARG A 666 -5.14 -24.47 31.96
N TYR A 667 -4.79 -24.08 33.18
CA TYR A 667 -4.70 -24.97 34.36
C TYR A 667 -5.40 -24.33 35.55
N ASN A 668 -6.28 -25.12 36.20
CA ASN A 668 -7.05 -24.75 37.39
C ASN A 668 -6.57 -25.55 38.59
N TRP A 669 -6.34 -24.91 39.75
CA TRP A 669 -5.93 -25.56 41.01
C TRP A 669 -6.55 -24.94 42.26
#